data_6475ff2dbbd0ac2dbc466f27820d5561
#
_entry.id   6475ff2dbbd0ac2dbc466f27820d5561
#
_cell.length_a   1.000
_cell.length_b   1.000
_cell.length_c   1.000
_cell.angle_alpha   90.00
_cell.angle_beta   90.00
_cell.angle_gamma   90.00
#
_symmetry.space_group_name_H-M   'P 1'
#
loop_
_entity.id
_entity.type
_entity.pdbx_description
1 polymer ?
#
loop_
_entity_poly.entity_id
_entity_poly.type
_entity_poly.pdbx_seq_one_letter_code
_entity_poly.pdbx_strand_id
1 'polypeptide(L)'
;MNSLARATRLTPSTIRTSTKKAISHTRFTHPSSRPRLPTTTTTTTTTTGAPSPWITRAVASDTMVKDSSAAIAANKENLATLRKRMEALSLDAFIIPSEDPHMSEYPPDNHARREFITGFTGSAGTAVVTVANGALLWTDGRYFLQAEEQLNDAWTLMRMAQPGVPDIQDWLATTLAEGSKVGIDPTLHTIDAAEAMKKHLAEQGIELVPVEAGSNPVDDAWAGRPGAPRDPVRIHDIKWAGESPKEKIGRMRAEMLENQASALAVTMLDEVAWLLNLRGSDVSYNPVFCSYVLLTQTTAELFVDPDKVSDPAVQKHLSDAGVTVRPYEEAFVATRDVAKKGGAFWMDSGKVSFAMKVAAEEGFGMISTAKKSKGSNGAAVSASADKKNKILNKPSPVYQAKGVKNAQELAGHVEAHVRDGVALAKFLSWLDRTIAAGTVLTEVDIDEHLTGERRKQPGFVEPSFPTIAGSGPNGAVIHYRAEKETCRTVDANTLLLVDSGGQYDCGTTDITRTMHFGTPTEHQKQCYTAVLQGHIALDMAVYPEGTPGCALDTLARMPLWKKGLNYRHGTGHGVGAALNVHEGPQSISHRFGNLQPMLPGMVCSNEPGYYEDGSFGIRIENLFIVREADTEFRFGGMSYYGSERLTVCPIQKKMMAVESMSKEEIAWVDAYHRQVWEAVSGRLEGDAEALAWLKEACEPLVVA
;
A
#
# COMPACT_ATOMS: atom_id res chain seq x y z
N MET A 1 0.52 1.46 60.99
CA MET A 1 1.38 2.50 61.55
C MET A 1 1.53 3.55 60.47
N ASN A 2 0.69 4.53 60.46
CA ASN A 2 0.90 5.98 60.68
C ASN A 2 1.99 6.56 59.76
N SER A 3 1.80 7.60 58.95
CA SER A 3 0.95 8.84 59.13
C SER A 3 0.95 9.64 57.82
N LEU A 4 -0.21 10.16 57.46
CA LEU A 4 -0.59 11.58 57.35
C LEU A 4 -0.03 12.43 56.21
N ALA A 5 -0.83 12.65 55.24
CA ALA A 5 -1.48 13.87 54.74
C ALA A 5 -0.74 15.22 54.84
N ARG A 6 -0.65 15.90 53.69
CA ARG A 6 -0.80 17.35 53.60
C ARG A 6 -1.43 17.78 52.28
N ALA A 7 -2.61 18.33 52.37
CA ALA A 7 -3.28 19.07 51.32
C ALA A 7 -2.77 20.51 51.28
N THR A 8 -2.51 21.05 50.09
CA THR A 8 -2.41 22.50 49.88
C THR A 8 -3.44 22.93 48.83
N ARG A 9 -4.36 23.75 49.29
CA ARG A 9 -5.37 24.47 48.46
C ARG A 9 -4.63 25.53 47.63
N LEU A 10 -5.02 25.67 46.38
CA LEU A 10 -4.80 26.87 45.58
C LEU A 10 -6.13 27.37 45.07
N THR A 11 -6.37 28.64 45.30
CA THR A 11 -7.54 29.47 45.03
C THR A 11 -7.66 29.81 43.53
N PRO A 12 -8.87 30.09 43.00
CA PRO A 12 -9.07 30.38 41.58
C PRO A 12 -8.90 31.89 41.30
N SER A 13 -8.21 32.23 40.23
CA SER A 13 -8.18 33.61 39.70
C SER A 13 -8.83 33.66 38.31
N THR A 14 -9.91 34.38 38.27
CA THR A 14 -10.41 35.32 37.25
C THR A 14 -10.42 34.91 35.77
N ILE A 15 -11.58 34.49 35.30
CA ILE A 15 -11.98 34.37 33.91
C ILE A 15 -12.21 35.78 33.33
N ARG A 16 -11.50 36.09 32.23
CA ARG A 16 -11.87 37.21 31.33
C ARG A 16 -12.73 36.67 30.20
N THR A 17 -13.95 37.14 30.16
CA THR A 17 -14.91 36.97 29.06
C THR A 17 -14.44 37.61 27.77
N SER A 18 -14.41 36.84 26.68
CA SER A 18 -14.33 37.35 25.32
C SER A 18 -15.54 36.87 24.51
N THR A 19 -16.16 37.80 23.87
CA THR A 19 -17.45 37.86 23.21
C THR A 19 -17.64 36.77 22.12
N LYS A 20 -18.77 36.04 22.23
CA LYS A 20 -19.34 35.19 21.17
C LYS A 20 -19.84 36.06 20.01
N LYS A 21 -19.32 35.80 18.79
CA LYS A 21 -20.01 36.15 17.54
C LYS A 21 -20.90 34.96 17.15
N ALA A 22 -22.20 35.24 17.09
CA ALA A 22 -23.23 34.30 16.65
C ALA A 22 -23.09 34.08 15.14
N ILE A 23 -22.96 32.81 14.73
CA ILE A 23 -23.16 32.38 13.36
C ILE A 23 -24.56 31.79 13.24
N SER A 24 -25.35 32.41 12.35
CA SER A 24 -26.75 32.06 12.11
C SER A 24 -26.84 30.68 11.42
N HIS A 25 -27.56 29.75 12.04
CA HIS A 25 -27.97 28.51 11.40
C HIS A 25 -29.11 28.76 10.41
N THR A 26 -28.82 28.60 9.11
CA THR A 26 -29.86 28.45 8.11
C THR A 26 -30.19 26.96 8.01
N ARG A 27 -31.40 26.61 8.44
CA ARG A 27 -31.97 25.27 8.21
C ARG A 27 -32.24 25.10 6.73
N PHE A 28 -31.60 24.15 6.09
CA PHE A 28 -32.03 23.60 4.79
C PHE A 28 -33.01 22.46 5.01
N THR A 29 -34.25 22.68 4.60
CA THR A 29 -35.28 21.66 4.48
C THR A 29 -35.04 20.88 3.20
N HIS A 30 -34.94 19.56 3.30
CA HIS A 30 -34.89 18.66 2.16
C HIS A 30 -36.22 18.60 1.42
N PRO A 31 -36.21 18.71 0.07
CA PRO A 31 -37.29 18.16 -0.74
C PRO A 31 -36.86 16.80 -1.28
N SER A 32 -37.65 15.79 -0.95
CA SER A 32 -37.61 14.48 -1.60
C SER A 32 -38.10 14.60 -3.04
N SER A 33 -37.20 14.55 -4.03
CA SER A 33 -37.57 14.23 -5.41
C SER A 33 -36.34 13.65 -6.11
N ARG A 34 -36.45 12.36 -6.41
CA ARG A 34 -35.51 11.65 -7.31
C ARG A 34 -35.58 12.26 -8.71
N PRO A 35 -34.47 12.59 -9.36
CA PRO A 35 -34.48 12.89 -10.78
C PRO A 35 -34.61 11.59 -11.59
N ARG A 36 -35.62 11.52 -12.44
CA ARG A 36 -35.69 10.54 -13.54
C ARG A 36 -34.61 10.91 -14.56
N LEU A 37 -33.78 9.94 -14.93
CA LEU A 37 -32.87 10.02 -16.05
C LEU A 37 -33.63 10.19 -17.38
N PRO A 38 -33.18 11.04 -18.30
CA PRO A 38 -33.77 11.16 -19.62
C PRO A 38 -33.40 9.94 -20.47
N THR A 39 -34.38 9.31 -21.06
CA THR A 39 -34.24 8.32 -22.14
C THR A 39 -33.70 9.01 -23.39
N THR A 40 -32.43 8.83 -23.69
CA THR A 40 -31.85 9.18 -24.98
C THR A 40 -31.85 7.95 -25.88
N THR A 41 -32.56 8.05 -26.98
CA THR A 41 -32.56 7.12 -28.11
C THR A 41 -31.18 7.11 -28.75
N THR A 42 -30.44 6.03 -28.62
CA THR A 42 -29.11 5.89 -29.22
C THR A 42 -29.25 5.29 -30.63
N THR A 43 -28.91 6.11 -31.61
CA THR A 43 -28.64 5.67 -32.98
C THR A 43 -27.30 4.95 -33.00
N THR A 44 -27.31 3.67 -33.31
CA THR A 44 -26.13 2.83 -33.49
C THR A 44 -25.35 3.24 -34.73
N THR A 45 -24.22 3.91 -34.55
CA THR A 45 -23.18 3.98 -35.57
C THR A 45 -22.05 3.06 -35.13
N THR A 46 -21.91 1.94 -35.80
CA THR A 46 -20.75 1.04 -35.69
C THR A 46 -19.50 1.71 -36.24
N THR A 47 -18.68 2.26 -35.37
CA THR A 47 -17.29 2.58 -35.69
C THR A 47 -16.41 1.45 -35.12
N THR A 48 -15.83 0.69 -36.05
CA THR A 48 -14.73 -0.24 -35.76
C THR A 48 -13.53 0.59 -35.29
N GLY A 49 -13.41 0.76 -33.99
CA GLY A 49 -12.24 1.36 -33.37
C GLY A 49 -11.06 0.39 -33.42
N ALA A 50 -9.95 0.81 -34.00
CA ALA A 50 -8.67 0.12 -33.89
C ALA A 50 -8.30 -0.05 -32.42
N PRO A 51 -7.69 -1.19 -32.02
CA PRO A 51 -7.26 -1.39 -30.64
C PRO A 51 -6.22 -0.33 -30.26
N SER A 52 -6.39 0.23 -29.06
CA SER A 52 -5.47 1.19 -28.45
C SER A 52 -4.05 0.64 -28.44
N PRO A 53 -3.02 1.42 -28.77
CA PRO A 53 -1.62 0.96 -28.84
C PRO A 53 -1.01 0.57 -27.49
N TRP A 54 -1.78 0.56 -26.42
CA TRP A 54 -1.35 0.28 -25.04
C TRP A 54 -1.50 -1.17 -24.57
N ILE A 55 -1.93 -2.11 -25.46
CA ILE A 55 -2.25 -3.50 -25.11
C ILE A 55 -1.10 -4.45 -25.47
N THR A 56 0.16 -4.12 -25.35
CA THR A 56 1.23 -5.10 -25.45
C THR A 56 2.42 -4.73 -24.57
N ARG A 57 2.21 -4.87 -23.28
CA ARG A 57 3.22 -5.47 -22.43
C ARG A 57 2.52 -6.59 -21.64
N ALA A 58 2.38 -7.75 -22.25
CA ALA A 58 2.49 -8.96 -21.48
C ALA A 58 3.79 -8.78 -20.69
N VAL A 59 3.70 -8.81 -19.36
CA VAL A 59 4.88 -9.03 -18.52
C VAL A 59 5.56 -10.26 -19.11
N ALA A 60 6.56 -10.05 -19.94
CA ALA A 60 7.57 -11.04 -20.17
C ALA A 60 8.35 -11.05 -18.85
N SER A 61 7.77 -11.68 -17.83
CA SER A 61 8.60 -12.38 -16.89
C SER A 61 9.27 -13.42 -17.74
N ASP A 62 10.50 -13.13 -18.19
CA ASP A 62 11.41 -14.17 -18.60
C ASP A 62 11.41 -15.17 -17.46
N THR A 63 10.60 -16.22 -17.62
CA THR A 63 10.66 -17.45 -16.86
C THR A 63 12.03 -18.03 -17.14
N MET A 64 13.03 -17.59 -16.40
CA MET A 64 14.19 -18.43 -16.14
C MET A 64 13.63 -19.65 -15.41
N VAL A 65 13.37 -20.73 -16.15
CA VAL A 65 13.36 -22.09 -15.60
C VAL A 65 14.71 -22.20 -14.89
N LYS A 66 14.67 -22.06 -13.57
CA LYS A 66 15.85 -22.23 -12.74
C LYS A 66 16.20 -23.70 -12.80
N ASP A 67 17.19 -24.04 -13.64
CA ASP A 67 18.08 -25.15 -13.33
C ASP A 67 18.63 -24.79 -11.95
N SER A 68 18.10 -25.39 -10.86
CA SER A 68 18.29 -24.92 -9.48
C SER A 68 19.77 -24.82 -9.11
N SER A 69 20.62 -25.64 -9.72
CA SER A 69 22.08 -25.64 -9.51
C SER A 69 22.77 -24.44 -10.15
N ALA A 70 22.37 -24.02 -11.34
CA ALA A 70 22.96 -22.87 -12.03
C ALA A 70 22.55 -21.55 -11.36
N ALA A 71 21.28 -21.43 -10.93
CA ALA A 71 20.80 -20.26 -10.21
C ALA A 71 21.47 -20.09 -8.82
N ILE A 72 21.67 -21.20 -8.09
CA ILE A 72 22.42 -21.19 -6.82
C ILE A 72 23.88 -20.80 -7.04
N ALA A 73 24.52 -21.32 -8.08
CA ALA A 73 25.91 -20.96 -8.41
C ALA A 73 26.05 -19.47 -8.75
N ALA A 74 25.15 -18.94 -9.57
CA ALA A 74 25.11 -17.51 -9.92
C ALA A 74 24.89 -16.63 -8.69
N ASN A 75 23.97 -17.01 -7.77
CA ASN A 75 23.73 -16.26 -6.54
C ASN A 75 24.97 -16.23 -5.64
N LYS A 76 25.70 -17.35 -5.51
CA LYS A 76 26.97 -17.40 -4.75
C LYS A 76 28.05 -16.54 -5.39
N GLU A 77 28.13 -16.46 -6.71
CA GLU A 77 29.07 -15.58 -7.44
C GLU A 77 28.71 -14.10 -7.23
N ASN A 78 27.43 -13.75 -7.29
CA ASN A 78 26.93 -12.40 -7.00
C ASN A 78 27.31 -11.96 -5.59
N LEU A 79 27.11 -12.83 -4.59
CA LEU A 79 27.54 -12.57 -3.21
C LEU A 79 29.05 -12.36 -3.09
N ALA A 80 29.86 -13.15 -3.77
CA ALA A 80 31.31 -13.00 -3.78
C ALA A 80 31.74 -11.67 -4.40
N THR A 81 31.07 -11.25 -5.49
CA THR A 81 31.32 -9.96 -6.15
C THR A 81 30.93 -8.79 -5.26
N LEU A 82 29.76 -8.87 -4.60
CA LEU A 82 29.32 -7.87 -3.63
C LEU A 82 30.33 -7.71 -2.49
N ARG A 83 30.80 -8.82 -1.88
CA ARG A 83 31.80 -8.78 -0.81
C ARG A 83 33.10 -8.11 -1.22
N LYS A 84 33.62 -8.41 -2.43
CA LYS A 84 34.81 -7.72 -2.98
C LYS A 84 34.59 -6.21 -3.11
N ARG A 85 33.38 -5.81 -3.49
CA ARG A 85 33.06 -4.39 -3.60
C ARG A 85 32.94 -3.73 -2.24
N MET A 86 32.35 -4.41 -1.24
CA MET A 86 32.30 -3.95 0.13
C MET A 86 33.71 -3.75 0.71
N GLU A 87 34.63 -4.69 0.49
CA GLU A 87 36.05 -4.58 0.88
C GLU A 87 36.70 -3.34 0.25
N ALA A 88 36.48 -3.11 -1.06
CA ALA A 88 37.03 -1.91 -1.74
C ALA A 88 36.49 -0.59 -1.18
N LEU A 89 35.25 -0.61 -0.63
CA LEU A 89 34.62 0.52 0.06
C LEU A 89 34.98 0.58 1.57
N SER A 90 35.79 -0.38 2.07
CA SER A 90 36.10 -0.54 3.49
C SER A 90 34.85 -0.69 4.37
N LEU A 91 33.90 -1.48 3.94
CA LEU A 91 32.66 -1.82 4.66
C LEU A 91 32.76 -3.25 5.20
N ASP A 92 32.36 -3.48 6.45
CA ASP A 92 32.31 -4.79 7.09
C ASP A 92 30.93 -5.47 6.87
N ALA A 93 29.86 -4.68 6.73
CA ALA A 93 28.52 -5.13 6.39
C ALA A 93 27.85 -4.15 5.44
N PHE A 94 26.83 -4.64 4.68
CA PHE A 94 25.98 -3.83 3.82
C PHE A 94 24.53 -4.25 3.94
N ILE A 95 23.62 -3.28 4.02
CA ILE A 95 22.18 -3.47 4.20
C ILE A 95 21.50 -3.21 2.85
N ILE A 96 20.66 -4.16 2.43
CA ILE A 96 19.98 -4.16 1.13
C ILE A 96 18.46 -4.33 1.39
N PRO A 97 17.71 -3.24 1.48
CA PRO A 97 16.28 -3.29 1.70
C PRO A 97 15.50 -3.61 0.40
N SER A 98 14.19 -3.84 0.52
CA SER A 98 13.28 -3.99 -0.62
C SER A 98 13.02 -2.69 -1.35
N GLU A 99 13.07 -1.59 -0.64
CA GLU A 99 12.63 -0.27 -1.06
C GLU A 99 13.46 0.30 -2.22
N ASP A 100 12.80 1.18 -3.00
CA ASP A 100 13.41 2.08 -3.97
C ASP A 100 13.62 3.50 -3.37
N PRO A 101 14.13 4.48 -4.13
CA PRO A 101 14.30 5.85 -3.66
C PRO A 101 13.01 6.58 -3.25
N HIS A 102 11.86 6.02 -3.53
CA HIS A 102 10.52 6.53 -3.23
C HIS A 102 9.80 5.75 -2.14
N MET A 103 10.48 4.78 -1.51
CA MET A 103 9.91 3.89 -0.49
C MET A 103 8.69 3.12 -1.01
N SER A 104 8.70 2.71 -2.28
CA SER A 104 7.64 1.93 -2.91
C SER A 104 7.58 0.52 -2.33
N GLU A 105 6.37 0.00 -2.08
CA GLU A 105 6.16 -1.39 -1.66
C GLU A 105 6.55 -2.37 -2.77
N TYR A 106 6.23 -2.02 -4.01
CA TYR A 106 6.66 -2.73 -5.20
C TYR A 106 7.63 -1.81 -5.97
N PRO A 107 8.95 -2.04 -5.88
CA PRO A 107 9.91 -1.22 -6.62
C PRO A 107 9.87 -1.55 -8.12
N PRO A 108 10.24 -0.59 -8.99
CA PRO A 108 10.52 -0.90 -10.39
C PRO A 108 11.62 -1.96 -10.52
N ASP A 109 11.59 -2.76 -11.58
CA ASP A 109 12.49 -3.91 -11.78
C ASP A 109 13.99 -3.54 -11.63
N ASN A 110 14.37 -2.35 -12.07
CA ASN A 110 15.75 -1.86 -11.94
C ASN A 110 16.16 -1.54 -10.48
N HIS A 111 15.23 -1.58 -9.54
CA HIS A 111 15.46 -1.41 -8.10
C HIS A 111 15.31 -2.71 -7.30
N ALA A 112 14.99 -3.84 -7.92
CA ALA A 112 14.79 -5.14 -7.26
C ALA A 112 16.11 -5.78 -6.74
N ARG A 113 16.99 -4.97 -6.11
CA ARG A 113 18.33 -5.38 -5.65
C ARG A 113 18.32 -6.50 -4.63
N ARG A 114 17.38 -6.42 -3.66
CA ARG A 114 17.23 -7.45 -2.64
C ARG A 114 16.82 -8.78 -3.28
N GLU A 115 15.87 -8.78 -4.20
CA GLU A 115 15.44 -9.94 -4.95
C GLU A 115 16.60 -10.52 -5.78
N PHE A 116 17.32 -9.67 -6.53
CA PHE A 116 18.48 -10.10 -7.32
C PHE A 116 19.52 -10.83 -6.49
N ILE A 117 19.90 -10.28 -5.31
CA ILE A 117 21.00 -10.85 -4.53
C ILE A 117 20.58 -12.05 -3.69
N THR A 118 19.31 -12.16 -3.29
CA THR A 118 18.81 -13.25 -2.43
C THR A 118 18.10 -14.35 -3.19
N GLY A 119 17.49 -14.04 -4.33
CA GLY A 119 16.51 -14.89 -5.04
C GLY A 119 15.12 -14.90 -4.40
N PHE A 120 14.91 -14.15 -3.31
CA PHE A 120 13.63 -14.05 -2.64
C PHE A 120 12.75 -12.97 -3.27
N THR A 121 11.55 -13.33 -3.74
CA THR A 121 10.65 -12.45 -4.51
C THR A 121 9.51 -11.81 -3.70
N GLY A 122 9.40 -12.10 -2.39
CA GLY A 122 8.38 -11.50 -1.52
C GLY A 122 8.53 -9.96 -1.44
N SER A 123 7.44 -9.19 -1.31
CA SER A 123 7.48 -7.72 -1.36
C SER A 123 8.17 -7.07 -0.15
N ALA A 124 8.25 -7.75 0.99
CA ALA A 124 8.86 -7.20 2.20
C ALA A 124 10.04 -8.03 2.70
N GLY A 125 11.19 -7.40 2.86
CA GLY A 125 12.38 -8.03 3.44
C GLY A 125 13.62 -7.15 3.32
N THR A 126 14.57 -7.38 4.21
CA THR A 126 15.88 -6.69 4.20
C THR A 126 16.99 -7.72 4.28
N ALA A 127 17.88 -7.69 3.32
CA ALA A 127 19.08 -8.51 3.34
C ALA A 127 20.22 -7.78 4.01
N VAL A 128 21.05 -8.53 4.76
CA VAL A 128 22.30 -8.03 5.33
C VAL A 128 23.42 -8.99 4.93
N VAL A 129 24.46 -8.44 4.30
CA VAL A 129 25.65 -9.19 3.89
C VAL A 129 26.83 -8.69 4.69
N THR A 130 27.62 -9.59 5.28
CA THR A 130 28.91 -9.26 5.90
C THR A 130 30.07 -9.79 5.06
N VAL A 131 31.21 -9.12 5.13
CA VAL A 131 32.44 -9.56 4.45
C VAL A 131 32.91 -10.90 5.00
N ALA A 132 32.83 -11.08 6.31
CA ALA A 132 33.44 -12.21 6.99
C ALA A 132 32.69 -13.54 6.78
N ASN A 133 31.35 -13.63 6.67
CA ASN A 133 30.64 -14.91 6.36
C ASN A 133 29.12 -14.89 6.52
N GLY A 134 28.48 -13.76 6.76
CA GLY A 134 27.02 -13.73 6.93
C GLY A 134 26.32 -13.28 5.64
N ALA A 135 25.23 -13.95 5.30
CA ALA A 135 24.21 -13.45 4.38
C ALA A 135 22.85 -13.82 4.97
N LEU A 136 22.09 -12.83 5.40
CA LEU A 136 20.89 -12.99 6.19
C LEU A 136 19.75 -12.23 5.53
N LEU A 137 18.53 -12.79 5.57
CA LEU A 137 17.31 -12.15 5.12
C LEU A 137 16.31 -12.04 6.28
N TRP A 138 15.95 -10.84 6.68
CA TRP A 138 14.82 -10.57 7.55
C TRP A 138 13.56 -10.39 6.73
N THR A 139 12.50 -11.13 7.06
CA THR A 139 11.15 -10.94 6.48
C THR A 139 10.09 -11.23 7.54
N ASP A 140 8.84 -10.85 7.28
CA ASP A 140 7.73 -11.02 8.22
C ASP A 140 6.91 -12.29 7.97
N GLY A 141 5.92 -12.55 8.84
CA GLY A 141 5.15 -13.79 8.86
C GLY A 141 4.33 -14.09 7.61
N ARG A 142 4.15 -13.14 6.70
CA ARG A 142 3.49 -13.34 5.41
C ARG A 142 4.34 -14.18 4.45
N TYR A 143 5.66 -14.13 4.63
CA TYR A 143 6.64 -14.65 3.68
C TYR A 143 7.54 -15.77 4.21
N PHE A 144 7.36 -16.27 5.43
CA PHE A 144 8.27 -17.28 6.00
C PHE A 144 8.37 -18.54 5.13
N LEU A 145 7.23 -19.08 4.68
CA LEU A 145 7.19 -20.28 3.84
C LEU A 145 7.86 -20.03 2.48
N GLN A 146 7.53 -18.91 1.82
CA GLN A 146 8.13 -18.54 0.55
C GLN A 146 9.64 -18.35 0.67
N ALA A 147 10.13 -17.70 1.73
CA ALA A 147 11.56 -17.50 1.94
C ALA A 147 12.29 -18.82 2.21
N GLU A 148 11.67 -19.79 2.90
CA GLU A 148 12.23 -21.12 3.09
C GLU A 148 12.42 -21.89 1.78
N GLU A 149 11.50 -21.72 0.83
CA GLU A 149 11.57 -22.37 -0.48
C GLU A 149 12.55 -21.67 -1.44
N GLN A 150 12.65 -20.35 -1.37
CA GLN A 150 13.42 -19.56 -2.35
C GLN A 150 14.88 -19.32 -1.97
N LEU A 151 15.19 -19.26 -0.67
CA LEU A 151 16.55 -19.06 -0.20
C LEU A 151 17.38 -20.33 -0.39
N ASN A 152 18.61 -20.15 -0.87
CA ASN A 152 19.59 -21.23 -0.93
C ASN A 152 20.43 -21.29 0.36
N ASP A 153 21.34 -22.30 0.43
CA ASP A 153 22.20 -22.59 1.57
C ASP A 153 23.20 -21.49 1.97
N ALA A 154 23.36 -20.44 1.13
CA ALA A 154 24.22 -19.29 1.45
C ALA A 154 23.49 -18.27 2.35
N TRP A 155 22.16 -18.36 2.46
CA TRP A 155 21.33 -17.39 3.18
C TRP A 155 20.74 -17.98 4.47
N THR A 156 20.66 -17.17 5.50
CA THR A 156 19.95 -17.49 6.74
C THR A 156 18.67 -16.68 6.83
N LEU A 157 17.54 -17.37 6.97
CA LEU A 157 16.23 -16.73 7.18
C LEU A 157 16.09 -16.25 8.63
N MET A 158 15.87 -14.96 8.80
CA MET A 158 15.59 -14.31 10.08
C MET A 158 14.11 -13.96 10.16
N ARG A 159 13.33 -14.76 10.93
CA ARG A 159 11.88 -14.60 11.05
C ARG A 159 11.54 -13.45 11.99
N MET A 160 11.22 -12.28 11.42
CA MET A 160 10.91 -11.07 12.20
C MET A 160 9.81 -11.32 13.23
N ALA A 161 9.93 -10.67 14.37
CA ALA A 161 8.99 -10.73 15.50
C ALA A 161 8.77 -12.14 16.09
N GLN A 162 9.66 -13.12 15.81
CA GLN A 162 9.63 -14.40 16.49
C GLN A 162 10.55 -14.39 17.71
N PRO A 163 10.19 -15.13 18.78
CA PRO A 163 11.02 -15.21 19.98
C PRO A 163 12.44 -15.66 19.65
N GLY A 164 13.45 -14.93 20.15
CA GLY A 164 14.86 -15.25 19.97
C GLY A 164 15.47 -14.77 18.64
N VAL A 165 14.69 -14.14 17.76
CA VAL A 165 15.22 -13.52 16.54
C VAL A 165 15.44 -12.01 16.78
N PRO A 166 16.71 -11.53 16.75
CA PRO A 166 17.02 -10.12 16.95
C PRO A 166 16.60 -9.28 15.72
N ASP A 167 16.34 -8.01 15.94
CA ASP A 167 16.22 -7.03 14.87
C ASP A 167 17.58 -6.80 14.19
N ILE A 168 17.56 -6.26 12.98
CA ILE A 168 18.79 -6.03 12.17
C ILE A 168 19.85 -5.25 12.96
N GLN A 169 19.43 -4.16 13.60
CA GLN A 169 20.34 -3.29 14.34
C GLN A 169 20.95 -3.99 15.57
N ASP A 170 20.17 -4.81 16.29
CA ASP A 170 20.64 -5.59 17.45
C ASP A 170 21.58 -6.70 17.01
N TRP A 171 21.28 -7.37 15.88
CA TRP A 171 22.14 -8.40 15.31
C TRP A 171 23.49 -7.81 14.89
N LEU A 172 23.49 -6.69 14.18
CA LEU A 172 24.72 -5.99 13.78
C LEU A 172 25.54 -5.54 14.98
N ALA A 173 24.89 -4.95 15.97
CA ALA A 173 25.52 -4.46 17.21
C ALA A 173 26.16 -5.56 18.04
N THR A 174 25.63 -6.79 17.99
CA THR A 174 26.16 -7.94 18.74
C THR A 174 27.15 -8.79 17.93
N THR A 175 27.13 -8.69 16.61
CA THR A 175 27.95 -9.53 15.72
C THR A 175 29.24 -8.84 15.27
N LEU A 176 29.18 -7.52 15.06
CA LEU A 176 30.32 -6.75 14.55
C LEU A 176 31.21 -6.22 15.71
N ALA A 177 32.50 -6.09 15.44
CA ALA A 177 33.44 -5.52 16.39
C ALA A 177 33.32 -3.98 16.44
N GLU A 178 33.76 -3.38 17.55
CA GLU A 178 33.96 -1.93 17.66
C GLU A 178 34.91 -1.44 16.55
N GLY A 179 34.57 -0.31 15.93
CA GLY A 179 35.27 0.27 14.79
C GLY A 179 34.79 -0.26 13.42
N SER A 180 33.89 -1.27 13.38
CA SER A 180 33.32 -1.78 12.14
C SER A 180 32.47 -0.72 11.44
N LYS A 181 32.31 -0.89 10.10
CA LYS A 181 31.55 0.00 9.22
C LYS A 181 30.41 -0.72 8.54
N VAL A 182 29.19 -0.26 8.77
CA VAL A 182 27.97 -0.76 8.11
C VAL A 182 27.57 0.19 7.00
N GLY A 183 27.55 -0.30 5.76
CA GLY A 183 27.15 0.48 4.57
C GLY A 183 25.65 0.49 4.37
N ILE A 184 25.11 1.62 3.94
CA ILE A 184 23.74 1.77 3.43
C ILE A 184 23.73 2.61 2.14
N ASP A 185 22.79 2.34 1.23
CA ASP A 185 22.45 3.29 0.18
C ASP A 185 21.48 4.34 0.77
N PRO A 186 21.90 5.60 0.92
CA PRO A 186 21.09 6.61 1.61
C PRO A 186 19.80 6.98 0.86
N THR A 187 19.66 6.59 -0.40
CA THR A 187 18.44 6.79 -1.19
C THR A 187 17.34 5.77 -0.86
N LEU A 188 17.71 4.61 -0.29
CA LEU A 188 16.83 3.47 -0.02
C LEU A 188 16.39 3.34 1.45
N HIS A 189 16.77 4.28 2.29
CA HIS A 189 16.41 4.30 3.71
C HIS A 189 15.71 5.61 4.05
N THR A 190 14.65 5.52 4.82
CA THR A 190 13.97 6.72 5.35
C THR A 190 14.89 7.46 6.34
N ILE A 191 14.60 8.73 6.55
CA ILE A 191 15.34 9.55 7.54
C ILE A 191 15.29 8.89 8.92
N ASP A 192 14.10 8.48 9.37
CA ASP A 192 13.92 7.87 10.70
C ASP A 192 14.67 6.55 10.83
N ALA A 193 14.60 5.67 9.84
CA ALA A 193 15.29 4.38 9.86
C ALA A 193 16.81 4.54 9.91
N ALA A 194 17.36 5.42 9.05
CA ALA A 194 18.80 5.65 9.00
C ALA A 194 19.33 6.32 10.30
N GLU A 195 18.61 7.30 10.85
CA GLU A 195 19.05 7.98 12.09
C GLU A 195 18.92 7.05 13.31
N ALA A 196 17.86 6.25 13.40
CA ALA A 196 17.71 5.27 14.48
C ALA A 196 18.83 4.24 14.44
N MET A 197 19.12 3.68 13.27
CA MET A 197 20.22 2.72 13.07
C MET A 197 21.57 3.32 13.37
N LYS A 198 21.85 4.54 12.86
CA LYS A 198 23.09 5.28 13.13
C LYS A 198 23.32 5.47 14.62
N LYS A 199 22.29 5.89 15.35
CA LYS A 199 22.35 6.07 16.79
C LYS A 199 22.63 4.76 17.53
N HIS A 200 21.88 3.70 17.20
CA HIS A 200 22.00 2.39 17.85
C HIS A 200 23.37 1.77 17.64
N LEU A 201 23.90 1.78 16.41
CA LEU A 201 25.21 1.24 16.09
C LEU A 201 26.34 2.05 16.73
N ALA A 202 26.23 3.38 16.82
CA ALA A 202 27.20 4.23 17.46
C ALA A 202 27.36 3.95 18.96
N GLU A 203 26.32 3.45 19.65
CA GLU A 203 26.41 3.02 21.07
C GLU A 203 27.38 1.84 21.27
N GLN A 204 27.66 1.08 20.19
CA GLN A 204 28.61 -0.03 20.18
C GLN A 204 29.92 0.31 19.45
N GLY A 205 30.16 1.59 19.16
CA GLY A 205 31.34 2.05 18.44
C GLY A 205 31.37 1.64 16.96
N ILE A 206 30.22 1.28 16.36
CA ILE A 206 30.07 0.89 14.96
C ILE A 206 29.59 2.11 14.14
N GLU A 207 30.23 2.35 13.00
CA GLU A 207 29.94 3.48 12.13
C GLU A 207 28.91 3.08 11.05
N LEU A 208 27.77 3.81 10.92
CA LEU A 208 26.88 3.72 9.75
C LEU A 208 27.43 4.64 8.64
N VAL A 209 27.77 4.05 7.50
CA VAL A 209 28.39 4.72 6.35
C VAL A 209 27.41 4.79 5.18
N PRO A 210 26.83 5.95 4.87
CA PRO A 210 26.11 6.11 3.61
C PRO A 210 27.07 6.07 2.43
N VAL A 211 26.82 5.19 1.46
CA VAL A 211 27.58 5.18 0.20
C VAL A 211 27.18 6.39 -0.65
N GLU A 212 28.00 6.74 -1.63
CA GLU A 212 27.65 7.82 -2.57
C GLU A 212 26.36 7.46 -3.33
N ALA A 213 25.42 8.40 -3.42
CA ALA A 213 24.16 8.18 -4.12
C ALA A 213 24.41 7.74 -5.57
N GLY A 214 23.75 6.66 -6.01
CA GLY A 214 23.97 6.04 -7.31
C GLY A 214 25.15 5.07 -7.40
N SER A 215 25.86 4.81 -6.29
CA SER A 215 27.01 3.89 -6.22
C SER A 215 26.70 2.67 -5.34
N ASN A 216 25.52 2.09 -5.49
CA ASN A 216 25.12 0.90 -4.72
C ASN A 216 25.99 -0.31 -5.09
N PRO A 217 26.70 -0.95 -4.14
CA PRO A 217 27.63 -2.03 -4.45
C PRO A 217 26.98 -3.30 -5.01
N VAL A 218 25.66 -3.48 -4.88
CA VAL A 218 24.92 -4.57 -5.52
C VAL A 218 24.88 -4.38 -7.02
N ASP A 219 24.85 -3.14 -7.52
CA ASP A 219 24.75 -2.85 -8.97
C ASP A 219 26.02 -3.33 -9.73
N ASP A 220 27.17 -3.38 -9.07
CA ASP A 220 28.39 -3.92 -9.66
C ASP A 220 28.35 -5.44 -9.86
N ALA A 221 27.53 -6.14 -9.07
CA ALA A 221 27.32 -7.59 -9.20
C ALA A 221 26.17 -7.92 -10.18
N TRP A 222 25.36 -6.93 -10.54
CA TRP A 222 24.13 -7.14 -11.32
C TRP A 222 24.37 -6.91 -12.83
N ALA A 223 25.05 -7.88 -13.45
CA ALA A 223 25.15 -7.89 -14.91
C ALA A 223 23.75 -8.03 -15.54
N GLY A 224 23.42 -7.13 -16.46
CA GLY A 224 22.09 -7.12 -17.10
C GLY A 224 20.97 -6.49 -16.26
N ARG A 225 21.32 -5.66 -15.28
CA ARG A 225 20.33 -4.85 -14.52
C ARG A 225 19.39 -4.12 -15.50
N PRO A 226 18.05 -4.21 -15.30
CA PRO A 226 17.10 -3.51 -16.16
C PRO A 226 17.36 -2.01 -16.19
N GLY A 227 17.05 -1.37 -17.33
CA GLY A 227 17.05 0.09 -17.41
C GLY A 227 15.92 0.72 -16.60
N ALA A 228 16.03 2.01 -16.30
CA ALA A 228 14.93 2.75 -15.71
C ALA A 228 13.68 2.70 -16.62
N PRO A 229 12.47 2.58 -16.07
CA PRO A 229 11.24 2.55 -16.85
C PRO A 229 11.04 3.88 -17.61
N ARG A 230 10.47 3.79 -18.83
CA ARG A 230 10.31 4.95 -19.73
C ARG A 230 8.89 5.11 -20.25
N ASP A 231 7.91 4.48 -19.59
CA ASP A 231 6.53 4.54 -20.04
C ASP A 231 6.00 5.98 -19.91
N PRO A 232 5.18 6.45 -20.88
CA PRO A 232 4.67 7.80 -20.87
C PRO A 232 3.64 8.00 -19.73
N VAL A 233 3.62 9.21 -19.21
CA VAL A 233 2.67 9.63 -18.18
C VAL A 233 1.35 10.06 -18.86
N ARG A 234 0.22 9.75 -18.23
CA ARG A 234 -1.12 10.13 -18.68
C ARG A 234 -1.83 11.01 -17.67
N ILE A 235 -2.74 11.84 -18.14
CA ILE A 235 -3.59 12.69 -17.28
C ILE A 235 -4.68 11.81 -16.65
N HIS A 236 -4.87 11.95 -15.35
CA HIS A 236 -6.03 11.45 -14.65
C HIS A 236 -7.19 12.45 -14.77
N ASP A 237 -8.31 12.00 -15.34
CA ASP A 237 -9.43 12.87 -15.70
C ASP A 237 -10.01 13.58 -14.47
N ILE A 238 -10.23 14.89 -14.61
CA ILE A 238 -10.80 15.74 -13.55
C ILE A 238 -12.17 15.26 -13.07
N LYS A 239 -12.94 14.56 -13.91
CA LYS A 239 -14.23 13.97 -13.53
C LYS A 239 -14.09 12.96 -12.39
N TRP A 240 -12.92 12.29 -12.28
CA TRP A 240 -12.59 11.36 -11.23
C TRP A 240 -11.70 11.97 -10.12
N ALA A 241 -10.80 12.87 -10.52
CA ALA A 241 -9.92 13.57 -9.57
C ALA A 241 -10.65 14.62 -8.70
N GLY A 242 -11.71 15.23 -9.24
CA GLY A 242 -12.57 16.21 -8.54
C GLY A 242 -11.96 17.57 -8.22
N GLU A 243 -10.65 17.67 -8.15
CA GLU A 243 -9.88 18.87 -7.83
C GLU A 243 -8.68 18.99 -8.77
N SER A 244 -8.43 20.17 -9.31
CA SER A 244 -7.31 20.39 -10.23
C SER A 244 -5.95 20.38 -9.50
N PRO A 245 -4.83 20.10 -10.18
CA PRO A 245 -3.50 20.18 -9.58
C PRO A 245 -3.19 21.56 -9.00
N LYS A 246 -3.68 22.61 -9.65
CA LYS A 246 -3.50 24.00 -9.18
C LYS A 246 -4.18 24.23 -7.83
N GLU A 247 -5.38 23.71 -7.63
CA GLU A 247 -6.12 23.79 -6.37
C GLU A 247 -5.43 22.96 -5.30
N LYS A 248 -5.03 21.72 -5.60
CA LYS A 248 -4.28 20.86 -4.69
C LYS A 248 -2.97 21.50 -4.23
N ILE A 249 -2.17 22.04 -5.14
CA ILE A 249 -0.94 22.79 -4.84
C ILE A 249 -1.24 24.01 -3.97
N GLY A 250 -2.33 24.73 -4.26
CA GLY A 250 -2.78 25.87 -3.46
C GLY A 250 -3.08 25.48 -2.01
N ARG A 251 -3.75 24.35 -1.82
CA ARG A 251 -4.05 23.78 -0.49
C ARG A 251 -2.76 23.37 0.24
N MET A 252 -1.82 22.71 -0.44
CA MET A 252 -0.52 22.37 0.17
C MET A 252 0.27 23.61 0.60
N ARG A 253 0.22 24.69 -0.19
CA ARG A 253 0.86 25.96 0.20
C ARG A 253 0.20 26.61 1.43
N ALA A 254 -1.11 26.48 1.59
CA ALA A 254 -1.80 26.93 2.80
C ALA A 254 -1.32 26.14 4.03
N GLU A 255 -1.25 24.81 3.94
CA GLU A 255 -0.69 23.95 4.99
C GLU A 255 0.78 24.31 5.32
N MET A 256 1.59 24.55 4.29
CA MET A 256 2.98 25.02 4.48
C MET A 256 3.04 26.34 5.24
N LEU A 257 2.14 27.28 4.93
CA LEU A 257 2.09 28.59 5.59
C LEU A 257 1.70 28.46 7.06
N GLU A 258 0.67 27.67 7.38
CA GLU A 258 0.24 27.40 8.77
C GLU A 258 1.36 26.76 9.59
N ASN A 259 2.14 25.88 8.97
CA ASN A 259 3.25 25.18 9.62
C ASN A 259 4.58 25.93 9.51
N GLN A 260 4.60 27.16 8.97
CA GLN A 260 5.79 27.99 8.80
C GLN A 260 6.88 27.29 7.97
N ALA A 261 6.49 26.42 7.03
CA ALA A 261 7.39 25.74 6.11
C ALA A 261 7.68 26.63 4.89
N SER A 262 8.97 26.78 4.54
CA SER A 262 9.43 27.49 3.36
C SER A 262 9.44 26.59 2.10
N ALA A 263 9.60 25.29 2.30
CA ALA A 263 9.60 24.28 1.26
C ALA A 263 8.96 22.97 1.77
N LEU A 264 8.46 22.15 0.83
CA LEU A 264 7.94 20.80 1.05
C LEU A 264 8.52 19.86 0.00
N ALA A 265 9.08 18.73 0.45
CA ALA A 265 9.47 17.63 -0.42
C ALA A 265 8.34 16.58 -0.48
N VAL A 266 7.87 16.26 -1.69
CA VAL A 266 6.92 15.18 -1.97
C VAL A 266 7.70 14.11 -2.74
N THR A 267 7.93 12.97 -2.11
CA THR A 267 8.83 11.92 -2.62
C THR A 267 8.15 10.60 -2.91
N MET A 268 6.98 10.35 -2.31
CA MET A 268 6.18 9.16 -2.59
C MET A 268 5.53 9.27 -3.98
N LEU A 269 5.62 8.22 -4.79
CA LEU A 269 5.14 8.22 -6.17
C LEU A 269 3.63 8.45 -6.27
N ASP A 270 2.87 7.85 -5.37
CA ASP A 270 1.41 8.01 -5.30
C ASP A 270 1.00 9.42 -4.84
N GLU A 271 1.78 10.06 -3.96
CA GLU A 271 1.55 11.45 -3.57
C GLU A 271 1.79 12.41 -4.74
N VAL A 272 2.87 12.21 -5.50
CA VAL A 272 3.15 13.00 -6.71
C VAL A 272 2.06 12.81 -7.75
N ALA A 273 1.68 11.55 -8.03
CA ALA A 273 0.64 11.21 -9.00
C ALA A 273 -0.72 11.83 -8.62
N TRP A 274 -1.10 11.75 -7.33
CA TRP A 274 -2.32 12.37 -6.82
C TRP A 274 -2.27 13.90 -6.90
N LEU A 275 -1.20 14.51 -6.44
CA LEU A 275 -1.04 15.98 -6.40
C LEU A 275 -1.16 16.62 -7.78
N LEU A 276 -0.61 15.95 -8.78
CA LEU A 276 -0.55 16.45 -10.16
C LEU A 276 -1.64 15.89 -11.07
N ASN A 277 -2.56 15.04 -10.59
CA ASN A 277 -3.54 14.31 -11.41
C ASN A 277 -2.89 13.62 -12.61
N LEU A 278 -1.78 12.94 -12.36
CA LEU A 278 -1.06 12.16 -13.36
C LEU A 278 -0.98 10.68 -12.95
N ARG A 279 -0.90 9.81 -13.95
CA ARG A 279 -0.71 8.37 -13.76
C ARG A 279 0.36 7.89 -14.71
N GLY A 280 1.16 6.91 -14.28
CA GLY A 280 2.19 6.25 -15.07
C GLY A 280 2.07 4.74 -15.03
N SER A 281 3.14 4.05 -15.43
CA SER A 281 3.22 2.59 -15.45
C SER A 281 4.64 2.12 -15.12
N ASP A 282 5.39 2.90 -14.33
CA ASP A 282 6.78 2.59 -13.98
C ASP A 282 6.88 1.46 -12.96
N VAL A 283 5.84 1.26 -12.19
CA VAL A 283 5.73 0.24 -11.16
C VAL A 283 4.58 -0.69 -11.52
N SER A 284 4.82 -1.98 -11.55
CA SER A 284 3.77 -2.97 -11.81
C SER A 284 2.65 -2.83 -10.78
N TYR A 285 1.41 -2.93 -11.22
CA TYR A 285 0.19 -2.86 -10.39
C TYR A 285 -0.14 -1.48 -9.81
N ASN A 286 0.79 -0.53 -9.85
CA ASN A 286 0.60 0.81 -9.30
C ASN A 286 0.69 1.85 -10.42
N PRO A 287 -0.37 2.64 -10.66
CA PRO A 287 -0.40 3.59 -11.78
C PRO A 287 0.40 4.87 -11.46
N VAL A 288 1.67 4.70 -11.12
CA VAL A 288 2.60 5.76 -10.70
C VAL A 288 3.82 5.85 -11.62
N PHE A 289 4.63 6.87 -11.44
CA PHE A 289 5.84 7.11 -12.24
C PHE A 289 6.96 7.69 -11.37
N CYS A 290 8.19 7.29 -11.62
CA CYS A 290 9.37 7.73 -10.89
C CYS A 290 9.54 9.25 -11.00
N SER A 291 9.37 9.96 -9.89
CA SER A 291 9.38 11.42 -9.86
C SER A 291 9.45 11.98 -8.43
N TYR A 292 9.89 13.23 -8.32
CA TYR A 292 9.82 14.03 -7.08
C TYR A 292 9.10 15.34 -7.36
N VAL A 293 8.49 15.93 -6.34
CA VAL A 293 8.00 17.30 -6.39
C VAL A 293 8.60 18.11 -5.24
N LEU A 294 9.14 19.28 -5.58
CA LEU A 294 9.52 20.30 -4.60
C LEU A 294 8.58 21.49 -4.70
N LEU A 295 7.89 21.80 -3.61
CA LEU A 295 7.03 22.96 -3.48
C LEU A 295 7.70 24.02 -2.63
N THR A 296 7.59 25.28 -3.08
CA THR A 296 7.78 26.47 -2.25
C THR A 296 6.50 27.29 -2.27
N GLN A 297 6.46 28.41 -1.56
CA GLN A 297 5.31 29.33 -1.62
C GLN A 297 5.06 29.88 -3.02
N THR A 298 6.06 29.88 -3.90
CA THR A 298 5.99 30.49 -5.23
C THR A 298 6.29 29.55 -6.38
N THR A 299 7.00 28.44 -6.16
CA THR A 299 7.38 27.49 -7.23
C THR A 299 6.79 26.10 -6.95
N ALA A 300 6.55 25.35 -8.02
CA ALA A 300 6.25 23.91 -8.02
C ALA A 300 7.13 23.28 -9.10
N GLU A 301 8.05 22.40 -8.70
CA GLU A 301 9.00 21.77 -9.62
C GLU A 301 8.78 20.25 -9.60
N LEU A 302 8.51 19.66 -10.76
CA LEU A 302 8.39 18.23 -10.99
C LEU A 302 9.71 17.71 -11.56
N PHE A 303 10.36 16.79 -10.87
CA PHE A 303 11.57 16.10 -11.31
C PHE A 303 11.18 14.73 -11.87
N VAL A 304 11.33 14.55 -13.16
CA VAL A 304 10.91 13.37 -13.91
C VAL A 304 11.77 13.24 -15.16
N ASP A 305 11.89 12.04 -15.74
CA ASP A 305 12.46 11.92 -17.09
C ASP A 305 11.58 12.74 -18.08
N PRO A 306 12.15 13.76 -18.75
CA PRO A 306 11.38 14.67 -19.61
C PRO A 306 10.63 13.95 -20.75
N ASP A 307 11.16 12.80 -21.24
CA ASP A 307 10.54 12.04 -22.31
C ASP A 307 9.16 11.48 -21.90
N LYS A 308 8.97 11.15 -20.62
CA LYS A 308 7.68 10.64 -20.08
C LYS A 308 6.54 11.65 -20.13
N VAL A 309 6.85 12.92 -20.06
CA VAL A 309 5.90 14.04 -20.05
C VAL A 309 5.94 14.85 -21.33
N SER A 310 6.47 14.27 -22.41
CA SER A 310 6.63 14.94 -23.72
C SER A 310 5.30 15.15 -24.48
N ASP A 311 4.23 14.45 -24.10
CA ASP A 311 2.89 14.66 -24.68
C ASP A 311 2.43 16.13 -24.48
N PRO A 312 2.05 16.83 -25.56
CA PRO A 312 1.61 18.22 -25.47
C PRO A 312 0.44 18.48 -24.53
N ALA A 313 -0.47 17.51 -24.35
CA ALA A 313 -1.58 17.62 -23.42
C ALA A 313 -1.08 17.57 -21.97
N VAL A 314 -0.12 16.68 -21.66
CA VAL A 314 0.52 16.58 -20.34
C VAL A 314 1.34 17.85 -20.04
N GLN A 315 2.10 18.35 -21.01
CA GLN A 315 2.84 19.60 -20.85
C GLN A 315 1.92 20.79 -20.57
N LYS A 316 0.82 20.88 -21.33
CA LYS A 316 -0.19 21.93 -21.09
C LYS A 316 -0.82 21.79 -19.71
N HIS A 317 -1.18 20.59 -19.29
CA HIS A 317 -1.76 20.31 -17.98
C HIS A 317 -0.84 20.76 -16.84
N LEU A 318 0.46 20.46 -16.92
CA LEU A 318 1.47 20.89 -15.96
C LEU A 318 1.67 22.42 -15.98
N SER A 319 1.73 23.01 -17.18
CA SER A 319 1.87 24.47 -17.35
C SER A 319 0.67 25.22 -16.78
N ASP A 320 -0.57 24.76 -17.02
CA ASP A 320 -1.80 25.35 -16.48
C ASP A 320 -1.83 25.31 -14.94
N ALA A 321 -1.20 24.29 -14.35
CA ALA A 321 -1.03 24.16 -12.91
C ALA A 321 0.14 24.98 -12.33
N GLY A 322 0.96 25.60 -13.19
CA GLY A 322 2.15 26.36 -12.79
C GLY A 322 3.30 25.45 -12.31
N VAL A 323 3.40 24.24 -12.86
CA VAL A 323 4.45 23.27 -12.55
C VAL A 323 5.55 23.33 -13.60
N THR A 324 6.81 23.44 -13.16
CA THR A 324 8.00 23.41 -14.00
C THR A 324 8.59 22.01 -14.00
N VAL A 325 8.83 21.44 -15.18
CA VAL A 325 9.47 20.12 -15.34
C VAL A 325 10.98 20.28 -15.32
N ARG A 326 11.66 19.38 -14.60
CA ARG A 326 13.13 19.29 -14.51
C ARG A 326 13.56 17.82 -14.63
N PRO A 327 14.81 17.55 -15.09
CA PRO A 327 15.37 16.21 -15.10
C PRO A 327 15.32 15.55 -13.71
N TYR A 328 14.99 14.25 -13.68
CA TYR A 328 14.83 13.46 -12.43
C TYR A 328 16.07 13.57 -11.53
N GLU A 329 17.26 13.49 -12.10
CA GLU A 329 18.55 13.48 -11.40
C GLU A 329 18.85 14.81 -10.70
N GLU A 330 18.16 15.89 -11.04
CA GLU A 330 18.37 17.19 -10.44
C GLU A 330 17.69 17.39 -9.07
N ALA A 331 16.85 16.43 -8.63
CA ALA A 331 16.05 16.54 -7.41
C ALA A 331 16.90 16.86 -6.15
N PHE A 332 18.00 16.17 -5.94
CA PHE A 332 18.88 16.40 -4.78
C PHE A 332 19.64 17.72 -4.88
N VAL A 333 20.06 18.13 -6.09
CA VAL A 333 20.70 19.42 -6.31
C VAL A 333 19.71 20.56 -6.04
N ALA A 334 18.49 20.43 -6.53
CA ALA A 334 17.43 21.41 -6.30
C ALA A 334 17.04 21.50 -4.81
N THR A 335 16.99 20.37 -4.11
CA THR A 335 16.78 20.32 -2.65
C THR A 335 17.84 21.14 -1.91
N ARG A 336 19.12 20.95 -2.25
CA ARG A 336 20.23 21.73 -1.71
C ARG A 336 20.06 23.23 -2.00
N ASP A 337 19.70 23.59 -3.22
CA ASP A 337 19.55 24.99 -3.64
C ASP A 337 18.33 25.68 -3.00
N VAL A 338 17.24 24.94 -2.77
CA VAL A 338 16.09 25.42 -2.01
C VAL A 338 16.49 25.65 -0.55
N ALA A 339 17.20 24.70 0.07
CA ALA A 339 17.66 24.81 1.45
C ALA A 339 18.65 25.98 1.68
N LYS A 340 19.49 26.33 0.71
CA LYS A 340 20.37 27.53 0.76
C LYS A 340 19.60 28.83 0.96
N LYS A 341 18.33 28.91 0.54
CA LYS A 341 17.48 30.08 0.75
C LYS A 341 17.05 30.25 2.20
N GLY A 342 17.22 29.20 3.01
CA GLY A 342 16.90 29.16 4.43
C GLY A 342 15.44 28.89 4.74
N GLY A 343 15.14 28.72 6.03
CA GLY A 343 13.80 28.47 6.54
C GLY A 343 13.55 27.01 6.93
N ALA A 344 12.30 26.65 7.19
CA ALA A 344 11.93 25.28 7.55
C ALA A 344 11.58 24.49 6.28
N PHE A 345 12.26 23.37 6.07
CA PHE A 345 12.00 22.44 4.97
C PHE A 345 11.18 21.27 5.50
N TRP A 346 9.93 21.16 5.07
CA TRP A 346 9.03 20.08 5.49
C TRP A 346 9.41 18.78 4.77
N MET A 347 9.77 17.77 5.57
CA MET A 347 10.06 16.41 5.14
C MET A 347 9.40 15.45 6.11
N ASP A 348 8.60 14.53 5.62
CA ASP A 348 8.08 13.39 6.39
C ASP A 348 9.22 12.38 6.58
N SER A 349 9.81 12.35 7.77
CA SER A 349 10.99 11.52 8.03
C SER A 349 10.74 10.02 7.93
N GLY A 350 9.49 9.58 8.01
CA GLY A 350 9.09 8.19 7.76
C GLY A 350 8.91 7.84 6.28
N LYS A 351 9.04 8.80 5.35
CA LYS A 351 8.77 8.65 3.90
C LYS A 351 9.91 9.18 3.03
N VAL A 352 10.55 10.25 3.45
CA VAL A 352 11.63 10.90 2.68
C VAL A 352 12.94 10.16 2.91
N SER A 353 13.72 9.98 1.84
CA SER A 353 15.02 9.30 1.91
C SER A 353 16.06 10.09 2.73
N PHE A 354 16.96 9.36 3.36
CA PHE A 354 18.09 9.95 4.09
C PHE A 354 19.00 10.81 3.19
N ALA A 355 19.14 10.43 1.92
CA ALA A 355 19.88 11.24 0.92
C ALA A 355 19.26 12.63 0.71
N MET A 356 17.93 12.75 0.68
CA MET A 356 17.24 14.03 0.53
C MET A 356 17.50 14.95 1.75
N LYS A 357 17.48 14.37 2.97
CA LYS A 357 17.85 15.08 4.19
C LYS A 357 19.29 15.60 4.12
N VAL A 358 20.26 14.75 3.75
CA VAL A 358 21.67 15.13 3.61
C VAL A 358 21.81 16.29 2.64
N ALA A 359 21.14 16.25 1.47
CA ALA A 359 21.16 17.34 0.51
C ALA A 359 20.62 18.66 1.10
N ALA A 360 19.56 18.60 1.92
CA ALA A 360 19.04 19.80 2.58
C ALA A 360 20.00 20.33 3.64
N GLU A 361 20.60 19.48 4.45
CA GLU A 361 21.58 19.86 5.47
C GLU A 361 22.86 20.48 4.87
N GLU A 362 23.31 19.98 3.71
CA GLU A 362 24.37 20.62 2.92
C GLU A 362 23.96 22.03 2.47
N GLY A 363 22.73 22.19 1.99
CA GLY A 363 22.19 23.48 1.60
C GLY A 363 22.11 24.47 2.77
N PHE A 364 21.73 24.03 3.95
CA PHE A 364 21.75 24.83 5.17
C PHE A 364 23.17 25.13 5.69
N GLY A 365 24.21 24.53 5.12
CA GLY A 365 25.59 24.65 5.59
C GLY A 365 25.89 23.92 6.90
N MET A 366 25.04 22.95 7.28
CA MET A 366 25.22 22.11 8.49
C MET A 366 26.28 21.02 8.28
N ILE A 367 26.47 20.57 7.03
CA ILE A 367 27.44 19.55 6.62
C ILE A 367 28.35 20.16 5.54
N SER A 368 29.65 19.95 5.64
CA SER A 368 30.62 20.35 4.61
C SER A 368 31.04 19.13 3.80
N THR A 369 30.75 19.14 2.50
CA THR A 369 31.17 18.10 1.53
C THR A 369 32.62 18.29 1.03
N ALA A 370 33.35 19.31 1.50
CA ALA A 370 34.72 19.50 1.10
C ALA A 370 35.55 18.27 1.48
N LYS A 371 35.99 17.47 0.49
CA LYS A 371 37.04 16.46 0.64
C LYS A 371 38.19 17.12 1.40
N LYS A 372 38.49 16.65 2.60
CA LYS A 372 39.67 17.08 3.34
C LYS A 372 40.90 16.81 2.47
N SER A 373 41.43 17.83 1.79
CA SER A 373 42.78 17.79 1.25
C SER A 373 43.71 17.60 2.47
N LYS A 374 44.51 16.54 2.44
CA LYS A 374 45.54 16.32 3.45
C LYS A 374 46.39 17.57 3.53
N GLY A 375 46.30 18.32 4.64
CA GLY A 375 47.22 19.37 5.00
C GLY A 375 46.60 20.76 5.16
N SER A 376 45.74 20.98 6.15
CA SER A 376 45.62 22.27 6.82
C SER A 376 45.02 22.08 8.22
N ASN A 377 45.71 22.55 9.24
CA ASN A 377 45.19 22.78 10.57
C ASN A 377 44.12 23.85 10.48
N GLY A 378 42.87 23.44 10.22
CA GLY A 378 41.72 24.31 10.10
C GLY A 378 40.82 24.16 11.30
N ALA A 379 40.66 25.22 12.08
CA ALA A 379 39.70 25.36 13.13
C ALA A 379 38.30 24.93 12.62
N ALA A 380 37.59 24.10 13.38
CA ALA A 380 36.19 23.78 13.17
C ALA A 380 35.40 25.10 13.18
N VAL A 381 34.94 25.52 12.05
CA VAL A 381 33.94 26.60 11.97
C VAL A 381 32.64 26.00 12.52
N SER A 382 32.34 26.26 13.79
CA SER A 382 31.01 26.10 14.32
C SER A 382 30.16 27.16 13.62
N ALA A 383 29.53 26.80 12.51
CA ALA A 383 28.43 27.58 11.96
C ALA A 383 27.36 27.63 13.05
N SER A 384 27.12 28.80 13.63
CA SER A 384 25.93 29.04 14.42
C SER A 384 24.75 28.83 13.48
N ALA A 385 24.15 27.61 13.52
CA ALA A 385 22.97 27.31 12.73
C ALA A 385 21.92 28.36 13.08
N ASP A 386 21.52 29.14 12.09
CA ASP A 386 20.41 30.08 12.25
C ASP A 386 19.21 29.20 12.68
N LYS A 387 18.58 29.50 13.84
CA LYS A 387 17.49 28.71 14.43
C LYS A 387 16.28 28.54 13.50
N LYS A 388 16.26 29.27 12.37
CA LYS A 388 15.24 29.19 11.32
C LYS A 388 15.51 28.04 10.33
N ASN A 389 16.78 27.63 10.14
CA ASN A 389 17.15 26.60 9.18
C ASN A 389 16.99 25.23 9.86
N LYS A 390 15.97 24.48 9.49
CA LYS A 390 15.68 23.17 10.06
C LYS A 390 14.88 22.30 9.12
N ILE A 391 15.00 21.00 9.28
CA ILE A 391 14.02 20.05 8.76
C ILE A 391 12.80 20.08 9.70
N LEU A 392 11.63 20.32 9.11
CA LEU A 392 10.35 20.21 9.80
C LEU A 392 9.82 18.80 9.59
N ASN A 393 10.04 17.96 10.60
CA ASN A 393 9.55 16.59 10.58
C ASN A 393 8.07 16.56 10.99
N LYS A 394 7.20 16.33 10.00
CA LYS A 394 5.75 16.11 10.16
C LYS A 394 5.27 15.18 9.04
N PRO A 395 4.18 14.43 9.24
CA PRO A 395 3.54 13.69 8.16
C PRO A 395 3.27 14.57 6.94
N SER A 396 3.46 14.01 5.74
CA SER A 396 3.21 14.72 4.49
C SER A 396 1.77 15.25 4.44
N PRO A 397 1.54 16.53 4.14
CA PRO A 397 0.20 17.07 4.00
C PRO A 397 -0.52 16.48 2.77
N VAL A 398 0.23 16.04 1.75
CA VAL A 398 -0.33 15.34 0.58
C VAL A 398 -0.87 13.97 0.99
N TYR A 399 -0.13 13.23 1.81
CA TYR A 399 -0.51 11.91 2.32
C TYR A 399 -1.83 11.96 3.09
N GLN A 400 -1.98 12.94 3.97
CA GLN A 400 -3.22 13.17 4.70
C GLN A 400 -4.37 13.57 3.78
N ALA A 401 -4.11 14.49 2.84
CA ALA A 401 -5.12 15.03 1.94
C ALA A 401 -5.68 13.97 0.96
N LYS A 402 -4.83 13.08 0.42
CA LYS A 402 -5.29 12.00 -0.48
C LYS A 402 -5.96 10.85 0.26
N GLY A 403 -5.66 10.65 1.55
CA GLY A 403 -6.28 9.64 2.38
C GLY A 403 -7.79 9.83 2.52
N VAL A 404 -8.25 11.08 2.60
CA VAL A 404 -9.68 11.45 2.66
C VAL A 404 -10.17 11.81 1.26
N LYS A 405 -10.89 10.89 0.62
CA LYS A 405 -11.36 11.02 -0.77
C LYS A 405 -12.47 12.07 -0.87
N ASN A 406 -12.41 12.89 -1.92
CA ASN A 406 -13.49 13.80 -2.29
C ASN A 406 -14.68 13.05 -2.94
N ALA A 407 -15.77 13.78 -3.21
CA ALA A 407 -16.99 13.16 -3.74
C ALA A 407 -16.81 12.48 -5.11
N GLN A 408 -15.93 13.01 -5.97
CA GLN A 408 -15.66 12.45 -7.30
C GLN A 408 -14.78 11.20 -7.20
N GLU A 409 -13.77 11.22 -6.34
CA GLU A 409 -12.93 10.06 -6.06
C GLU A 409 -13.76 8.91 -5.46
N LEU A 410 -14.69 9.21 -4.55
CA LEU A 410 -15.62 8.21 -4.00
C LEU A 410 -16.59 7.67 -5.06
N ALA A 411 -17.12 8.53 -5.92
CA ALA A 411 -17.97 8.10 -7.05
C ALA A 411 -17.17 7.20 -8.01
N GLY A 412 -15.90 7.50 -8.23
CA GLY A 412 -14.98 6.67 -9.01
C GLY A 412 -14.77 5.29 -8.39
N HIS A 413 -14.56 5.21 -7.07
CA HIS A 413 -14.48 3.92 -6.35
C HIS A 413 -15.77 3.10 -6.51
N VAL A 414 -16.94 3.72 -6.33
CA VAL A 414 -18.24 3.02 -6.51
C VAL A 414 -18.35 2.44 -7.94
N GLU A 415 -18.04 3.25 -8.95
CA GLU A 415 -18.09 2.79 -10.35
C GLU A 415 -17.07 1.68 -10.63
N ALA A 416 -15.83 1.77 -10.11
CA ALA A 416 -14.82 0.72 -10.25
C ALA A 416 -15.30 -0.62 -9.66
N HIS A 417 -15.89 -0.59 -8.46
CA HIS A 417 -16.39 -1.81 -7.80
C HIS A 417 -17.59 -2.42 -8.51
N VAL A 418 -18.44 -1.62 -9.15
CA VAL A 418 -19.54 -2.17 -9.97
C VAL A 418 -19.01 -2.83 -11.24
N ARG A 419 -18.01 -2.22 -11.92
CA ARG A 419 -17.35 -2.84 -13.09
C ARG A 419 -16.65 -4.15 -12.69
N ASP A 420 -15.92 -4.12 -11.58
CA ASP A 420 -15.24 -5.31 -11.05
C ASP A 420 -16.21 -6.39 -10.64
N GLY A 421 -17.34 -6.03 -10.00
CA GLY A 421 -18.43 -6.94 -9.65
C GLY A 421 -19.03 -7.67 -10.85
N VAL A 422 -19.13 -6.99 -12.00
CA VAL A 422 -19.54 -7.63 -13.27
C VAL A 422 -18.51 -8.66 -13.74
N ALA A 423 -17.22 -8.32 -13.70
CA ALA A 423 -16.14 -9.25 -14.07
C ALA A 423 -16.11 -10.47 -13.14
N LEU A 424 -16.23 -10.25 -11.83
CA LEU A 424 -16.28 -11.30 -10.82
C LEU A 424 -17.51 -12.21 -10.97
N ALA A 425 -18.69 -11.67 -11.23
CA ALA A 425 -19.90 -12.46 -11.45
C ALA A 425 -19.77 -13.38 -12.68
N LYS A 426 -19.20 -12.89 -13.78
CA LYS A 426 -18.92 -13.69 -14.98
C LYS A 426 -17.88 -14.77 -14.71
N PHE A 427 -16.80 -14.39 -14.06
CA PHE A 427 -15.72 -15.31 -13.68
C PHE A 427 -16.25 -16.43 -12.75
N LEU A 428 -16.97 -16.10 -11.69
CA LEU A 428 -17.47 -17.09 -10.73
C LEU A 428 -18.53 -18.02 -11.36
N SER A 429 -19.40 -17.49 -12.22
CA SER A 429 -20.34 -18.28 -13.01
C SER A 429 -19.62 -19.27 -13.93
N TRP A 430 -18.58 -18.82 -14.62
CA TRP A 430 -17.74 -19.69 -15.46
C TRP A 430 -17.04 -20.76 -14.61
N LEU A 431 -16.47 -20.39 -13.49
CA LEU A 431 -15.70 -21.27 -12.62
C LEU A 431 -16.56 -22.41 -12.04
N ASP A 432 -17.74 -22.08 -11.50
CA ASP A 432 -18.70 -23.06 -10.98
C ASP A 432 -19.08 -24.08 -12.07
N ARG A 433 -19.41 -23.64 -13.29
CA ARG A 433 -19.79 -24.52 -14.40
C ARG A 433 -18.63 -25.37 -14.89
N THR A 434 -17.45 -24.80 -14.97
CA THR A 434 -16.25 -25.46 -15.50
C THR A 434 -15.80 -26.59 -14.57
N ILE A 435 -15.81 -26.35 -13.26
CA ILE A 435 -15.49 -27.39 -12.26
C ILE A 435 -16.59 -28.44 -12.21
N ALA A 436 -17.87 -28.05 -12.28
CA ALA A 436 -19.00 -29.00 -12.30
C ALA A 436 -18.97 -29.90 -13.55
N ALA A 437 -18.45 -29.41 -14.67
CA ALA A 437 -18.23 -30.20 -15.89
C ALA A 437 -17.04 -31.17 -15.80
N GLY A 438 -16.26 -31.13 -14.71
CA GLY A 438 -15.09 -31.96 -14.49
C GLY A 438 -13.83 -31.51 -15.28
N THR A 439 -13.80 -30.28 -15.75
CA THR A 439 -12.61 -29.72 -16.39
C THR A 439 -11.53 -29.47 -15.34
N VAL A 440 -10.32 -29.92 -15.64
CA VAL A 440 -9.16 -29.66 -14.78
C VAL A 440 -8.66 -28.26 -15.05
N LEU A 441 -8.65 -27.42 -14.01
CA LEU A 441 -8.07 -26.07 -14.01
C LEU A 441 -6.85 -26.02 -13.09
N THR A 442 -5.97 -25.07 -13.34
CA THR A 442 -4.85 -24.74 -12.46
C THR A 442 -5.06 -23.37 -11.81
N GLU A 443 -4.30 -23.07 -10.77
CA GLU A 443 -4.31 -21.75 -10.11
C GLU A 443 -3.95 -20.62 -11.08
N VAL A 444 -3.09 -20.90 -12.07
CA VAL A 444 -2.74 -19.95 -13.13
C VAL A 444 -3.94 -19.70 -14.08
N ASP A 445 -4.71 -20.74 -14.42
CA ASP A 445 -5.92 -20.58 -15.25
C ASP A 445 -6.96 -19.69 -14.54
N ILE A 446 -7.02 -19.73 -13.20
CA ILE A 446 -7.88 -18.86 -12.40
C ILE A 446 -7.51 -17.40 -12.56
N ASP A 447 -6.23 -17.06 -12.39
CA ASP A 447 -5.73 -15.68 -12.57
C ASP A 447 -5.93 -15.21 -14.02
N GLU A 448 -5.51 -16.00 -15.01
CA GLU A 448 -5.62 -15.63 -16.42
C GLU A 448 -7.08 -15.36 -16.83
N HIS A 449 -8.03 -16.20 -16.37
CA HIS A 449 -9.45 -16.03 -16.72
C HIS A 449 -10.06 -14.81 -16.03
N LEU A 450 -9.84 -14.64 -14.72
CA LEU A 450 -10.36 -13.49 -13.97
C LEU A 450 -9.80 -12.16 -14.52
N THR A 451 -8.51 -12.09 -14.77
CA THR A 451 -7.88 -10.93 -15.40
C THR A 451 -8.44 -10.70 -16.82
N GLY A 452 -8.77 -11.78 -17.55
CA GLY A 452 -9.45 -11.72 -18.84
C GLY A 452 -10.84 -11.10 -18.77
N GLU A 453 -11.65 -11.40 -17.75
CA GLU A 453 -12.96 -10.77 -17.52
C GLU A 453 -12.85 -9.30 -17.13
N ARG A 454 -11.86 -8.93 -16.28
CA ARG A 454 -11.56 -7.55 -15.94
C ARG A 454 -11.15 -6.72 -17.14
N ARG A 455 -10.34 -7.25 -18.07
CA ARG A 455 -9.94 -6.58 -19.31
C ARG A 455 -11.11 -6.22 -20.23
N LYS A 456 -12.24 -6.91 -20.12
CA LYS A 456 -13.45 -6.61 -20.87
C LYS A 456 -14.24 -5.44 -20.28
N GLN A 457 -13.91 -5.01 -19.05
CA GLN A 457 -14.60 -3.89 -18.41
C GLN A 457 -14.06 -2.54 -18.89
N PRO A 458 -14.93 -1.53 -19.03
CA PRO A 458 -14.49 -0.20 -19.43
C PRO A 458 -13.47 0.38 -18.43
N GLY A 459 -12.42 1.01 -18.94
CA GLY A 459 -11.42 1.71 -18.12
C GLY A 459 -10.50 0.81 -17.30
N PHE A 460 -10.53 -0.51 -17.47
CA PHE A 460 -9.54 -1.39 -16.85
C PHE A 460 -8.14 -1.09 -17.40
N VAL A 461 -7.16 -0.98 -16.52
CA VAL A 461 -5.77 -0.68 -16.85
C VAL A 461 -4.92 -1.95 -16.68
N GLU A 462 -4.86 -2.47 -15.47
CA GLU A 462 -4.08 -3.64 -15.06
C GLU A 462 -4.64 -4.21 -13.74
N PRO A 463 -4.19 -5.40 -13.27
CA PRO A 463 -4.45 -5.82 -11.89
C PRO A 463 -3.88 -4.81 -10.89
N SER A 464 -4.49 -4.69 -9.70
CA SER A 464 -3.99 -3.80 -8.64
C SER A 464 -2.88 -4.42 -7.78
N PHE A 465 -2.69 -5.72 -7.90
CA PHE A 465 -1.59 -6.53 -7.33
C PHE A 465 -1.56 -7.90 -8.01
N PRO A 466 -0.50 -8.72 -7.82
CA PRO A 466 -0.47 -10.10 -8.34
C PRO A 466 -1.62 -10.91 -7.74
N THR A 467 -2.47 -11.49 -8.59
CA THR A 467 -3.59 -12.32 -8.12
C THR A 467 -3.08 -13.48 -7.26
N ILE A 468 -3.67 -13.65 -6.09
CA ILE A 468 -3.48 -14.82 -5.23
C ILE A 468 -4.60 -15.80 -5.53
N ALA A 469 -4.29 -16.93 -6.13
CA ALA A 469 -5.23 -18.02 -6.40
C ALA A 469 -4.68 -19.29 -5.78
N GLY A 470 -5.01 -19.54 -4.49
CA GLY A 470 -4.43 -20.66 -3.72
C GLY A 470 -5.43 -21.79 -3.50
N SER A 471 -5.16 -22.97 -4.09
CA SER A 471 -5.95 -24.19 -3.92
C SER A 471 -5.40 -25.05 -2.77
N GLY A 472 -6.26 -25.40 -1.82
CA GLY A 472 -5.88 -26.21 -0.66
C GLY A 472 -4.70 -25.61 0.12
N PRO A 473 -3.58 -26.34 0.30
CA PRO A 473 -2.41 -25.86 1.06
C PRO A 473 -1.83 -24.53 0.58
N ASN A 474 -1.88 -24.22 -0.73
CA ASN A 474 -1.39 -22.96 -1.27
C ASN A 474 -2.21 -21.77 -0.77
N GLY A 475 -3.50 -21.96 -0.47
CA GLY A 475 -4.34 -20.95 0.16
C GLY A 475 -3.89 -20.57 1.58
N ALA A 476 -3.07 -21.41 2.26
CA ALA A 476 -2.50 -21.08 3.56
C ALA A 476 -1.29 -20.14 3.47
N VAL A 477 -0.69 -19.99 2.30
CA VAL A 477 0.39 -19.02 2.04
C VAL A 477 -0.25 -17.65 1.76
N ILE A 478 -0.13 -16.72 2.70
CA ILE A 478 -0.92 -15.47 2.74
C ILE A 478 -0.78 -14.64 1.45
N HIS A 479 0.44 -14.54 0.90
CA HIS A 479 0.77 -13.86 -0.34
C HIS A 479 1.26 -14.86 -1.40
N TYR A 480 0.50 -15.95 -1.59
CA TYR A 480 0.82 -16.97 -2.59
C TYR A 480 0.79 -16.38 -4.00
N ARG A 481 1.76 -16.75 -4.82
CA ARG A 481 1.76 -16.47 -6.26
C ARG A 481 1.82 -17.78 -7.02
N ALA A 482 0.84 -18.03 -7.87
CA ALA A 482 0.81 -19.20 -8.73
C ALA A 482 1.85 -19.05 -9.86
N GLU A 483 2.70 -20.07 -10.00
CA GLU A 483 3.65 -20.20 -11.13
C GLU A 483 3.35 -21.49 -11.88
N LYS A 484 3.52 -21.50 -13.21
CA LYS A 484 3.13 -22.63 -14.07
C LYS A 484 3.77 -23.95 -13.66
N GLU A 485 5.00 -23.89 -13.14
CA GLU A 485 5.79 -25.05 -12.76
C GLU A 485 5.39 -25.64 -11.41
N THR A 486 4.78 -24.84 -10.53
CA THR A 486 4.54 -25.24 -9.12
C THR A 486 3.07 -25.12 -8.72
N CYS A 487 2.21 -24.52 -9.56
CA CYS A 487 0.81 -24.33 -9.24
C CYS A 487 0.05 -25.66 -9.10
N ARG A 488 -0.98 -25.64 -8.25
CA ARG A 488 -1.85 -26.80 -8.02
C ARG A 488 -3.05 -26.78 -8.99
N THR A 489 -3.69 -27.95 -9.10
CA THR A 489 -4.99 -28.05 -9.73
C THR A 489 -6.09 -27.54 -8.79
N VAL A 490 -7.11 -26.94 -9.40
CA VAL A 490 -8.33 -26.49 -8.74
C VAL A 490 -9.42 -27.52 -9.00
N ASP A 491 -9.97 -28.12 -7.95
CA ASP A 491 -10.98 -29.15 -8.03
C ASP A 491 -12.13 -28.94 -7.04
N ALA A 492 -13.10 -29.86 -7.05
CA ALA A 492 -14.26 -29.79 -6.18
C ALA A 492 -13.99 -30.19 -4.71
N ASN A 493 -12.81 -30.69 -4.37
CA ASN A 493 -12.54 -31.30 -3.06
C ASN A 493 -11.75 -30.39 -2.11
N THR A 494 -11.18 -29.31 -2.63
CA THR A 494 -10.34 -28.39 -1.87
C THR A 494 -10.94 -26.98 -1.84
N LEU A 495 -10.56 -26.19 -0.82
CA LEU A 495 -10.85 -24.76 -0.80
C LEU A 495 -10.01 -24.04 -1.86
N LEU A 496 -10.60 -23.08 -2.53
CA LEU A 496 -9.91 -22.10 -3.36
C LEU A 496 -10.05 -20.74 -2.73
N LEU A 497 -8.94 -20.12 -2.35
CA LEU A 497 -8.86 -18.72 -1.95
C LEU A 497 -8.43 -17.92 -3.17
N VAL A 498 -9.24 -16.92 -3.57
CA VAL A 498 -8.89 -15.96 -4.63
C VAL A 498 -8.90 -14.56 -4.05
N ASP A 499 -7.74 -13.94 -4.06
CA ASP A 499 -7.53 -12.55 -3.68
C ASP A 499 -6.99 -11.78 -4.88
N SER A 500 -7.69 -10.71 -5.28
CA SER A 500 -7.43 -10.04 -6.55
C SER A 500 -8.07 -8.66 -6.61
N GLY A 501 -7.52 -7.80 -7.43
CA GLY A 501 -8.06 -6.49 -7.65
C GLY A 501 -7.75 -5.94 -9.05
N GLY A 502 -8.30 -4.79 -9.38
CA GLY A 502 -8.08 -4.12 -10.65
C GLY A 502 -7.86 -2.63 -10.49
N GLN A 503 -6.91 -2.10 -11.26
CA GLN A 503 -6.76 -0.68 -11.53
C GLN A 503 -7.72 -0.29 -12.65
N TYR A 504 -8.63 0.62 -12.36
CA TYR A 504 -9.51 1.25 -13.33
C TYR A 504 -9.19 2.73 -13.50
N ASP A 505 -9.64 3.32 -14.59
CA ASP A 505 -9.48 4.77 -14.82
C ASP A 505 -10.14 5.63 -13.73
N CYS A 506 -11.08 5.06 -12.99
CA CYS A 506 -11.88 5.74 -11.98
C CYS A 506 -11.58 5.34 -10.53
N GLY A 507 -10.94 4.19 -10.29
CA GLY A 507 -10.70 3.70 -8.93
C GLY A 507 -9.88 2.42 -8.91
N THR A 508 -9.52 1.99 -7.71
CA THR A 508 -8.79 0.75 -7.44
C THR A 508 -9.71 -0.20 -6.69
N THR A 509 -9.71 -1.49 -7.04
CA THR A 509 -10.47 -2.53 -6.34
C THR A 509 -9.55 -3.53 -5.67
N ASP A 510 -10.07 -4.16 -4.62
CA ASP A 510 -9.45 -5.21 -3.83
C ASP A 510 -10.52 -6.10 -3.23
N ILE A 511 -10.35 -7.43 -3.38
CA ILE A 511 -11.35 -8.38 -2.90
C ILE A 511 -10.74 -9.77 -2.70
N THR A 512 -11.07 -10.39 -1.58
CA THR A 512 -10.84 -11.83 -1.39
C THR A 512 -12.16 -12.58 -1.26
N ARG A 513 -12.23 -13.72 -1.96
CA ARG A 513 -13.26 -14.74 -1.76
C ARG A 513 -12.64 -16.12 -1.58
N THR A 514 -13.11 -16.83 -0.58
CA THR A 514 -12.78 -18.25 -0.40
C THR A 514 -13.99 -19.11 -0.74
N MET A 515 -13.79 -20.12 -1.55
CA MET A 515 -14.84 -20.94 -2.16
C MET A 515 -14.56 -22.42 -2.05
N HIS A 516 -15.61 -23.23 -2.07
CA HIS A 516 -15.56 -24.69 -2.21
C HIS A 516 -16.58 -25.14 -3.26
N PHE A 517 -16.21 -26.01 -4.19
CA PHE A 517 -17.08 -26.41 -5.29
C PHE A 517 -17.83 -27.73 -5.04
N GLY A 518 -17.33 -28.58 -4.15
CA GLY A 518 -18.01 -29.77 -3.65
C GLY A 518 -18.65 -29.58 -2.27
N THR A 519 -18.39 -30.51 -1.34
CA THR A 519 -18.92 -30.48 0.03
C THR A 519 -17.83 -30.09 1.01
N PRO A 520 -17.86 -28.89 1.62
CA PRO A 520 -16.89 -28.50 2.63
C PRO A 520 -17.02 -29.34 3.90
N THR A 521 -15.92 -29.58 4.58
CA THR A 521 -15.93 -30.24 5.90
C THR A 521 -16.53 -29.32 6.96
N GLU A 522 -17.01 -29.92 8.05
CA GLU A 522 -17.56 -29.11 9.15
C GLU A 522 -16.50 -28.18 9.77
N HIS A 523 -15.25 -28.63 9.86
CA HIS A 523 -14.13 -27.78 10.30
C HIS A 523 -13.94 -26.56 9.40
N GLN A 524 -13.93 -26.75 8.08
CA GLN A 524 -13.82 -25.64 7.11
C GLN A 524 -14.98 -24.65 7.26
N LYS A 525 -16.22 -25.13 7.40
CA LYS A 525 -17.40 -24.28 7.62
C LYS A 525 -17.30 -23.48 8.93
N GLN A 526 -16.86 -24.13 10.02
CA GLN A 526 -16.69 -23.46 11.31
C GLN A 526 -15.61 -22.38 11.28
N CYS A 527 -14.48 -22.64 10.61
CA CYS A 527 -13.42 -21.64 10.41
C CYS A 527 -13.90 -20.49 9.52
N TYR A 528 -14.56 -20.81 8.40
CA TYR A 528 -15.10 -19.81 7.47
C TYR A 528 -16.12 -18.89 8.15
N THR A 529 -17.04 -19.48 8.92
CA THR A 529 -18.05 -18.71 9.64
C THR A 529 -17.42 -17.81 10.70
N ALA A 530 -16.37 -18.24 11.38
CA ALA A 530 -15.66 -17.39 12.35
C ALA A 530 -14.98 -16.19 11.67
N VAL A 531 -14.39 -16.37 10.48
CA VAL A 531 -13.82 -15.29 9.67
C VAL A 531 -14.94 -14.34 9.21
N LEU A 532 -16.06 -14.87 8.69
CA LEU A 532 -17.22 -14.07 8.28
C LEU A 532 -17.81 -13.27 9.43
N GLN A 533 -17.95 -13.85 10.62
CA GLN A 533 -18.41 -13.16 11.82
C GLN A 533 -17.48 -12.00 12.20
N GLY A 534 -16.16 -12.18 12.07
CA GLY A 534 -15.18 -11.11 12.25
C GLY A 534 -15.34 -9.99 11.23
N HIS A 535 -15.53 -10.36 9.97
CA HIS A 535 -15.79 -9.41 8.88
C HIS A 535 -17.07 -8.59 9.14
N ILE A 536 -18.17 -9.26 9.52
CA ILE A 536 -19.46 -8.62 9.83
C ILE A 536 -19.31 -7.70 11.05
N ALA A 537 -18.64 -8.15 12.11
CA ALA A 537 -18.48 -7.36 13.33
C ALA A 537 -17.75 -6.04 13.08
N LEU A 538 -16.76 -6.02 12.20
CA LEU A 538 -16.07 -4.80 11.81
C LEU A 538 -16.93 -3.93 10.86
N ASP A 539 -17.62 -4.52 9.90
CA ASP A 539 -18.49 -3.79 8.95
C ASP A 539 -19.66 -3.10 9.66
N MET A 540 -20.22 -3.72 10.69
CA MET A 540 -21.32 -3.18 11.49
C MET A 540 -20.87 -2.21 12.61
N ALA A 541 -19.56 -2.02 12.78
CA ALA A 541 -19.04 -1.20 13.87
C ALA A 541 -19.45 0.27 13.72
N VAL A 542 -19.96 0.85 14.79
CA VAL A 542 -20.17 2.29 14.95
C VAL A 542 -19.27 2.76 16.07
N TYR A 543 -18.47 3.80 15.82
CA TYR A 543 -17.43 4.25 16.73
C TYR A 543 -17.35 5.78 16.76
N PRO A 544 -16.92 6.39 17.90
CA PRO A 544 -16.79 7.84 18.01
C PRO A 544 -15.62 8.38 17.19
N GLU A 545 -15.71 9.64 16.81
CA GLU A 545 -14.60 10.38 16.19
C GLU A 545 -13.32 10.29 17.02
N GLY A 546 -12.16 10.26 16.34
CA GLY A 546 -10.86 10.08 16.98
C GLY A 546 -10.46 8.62 17.20
N THR A 547 -11.31 7.64 16.87
CA THR A 547 -10.99 6.20 16.99
C THR A 547 -9.99 5.79 15.94
N PRO A 548 -8.78 5.28 16.31
CA PRO A 548 -7.82 4.73 15.34
C PRO A 548 -8.18 3.30 14.94
N GLY A 549 -7.71 2.88 13.77
CA GLY A 549 -8.00 1.54 13.26
C GLY A 549 -7.50 0.39 14.14
N CYS A 550 -6.43 0.59 14.93
CA CYS A 550 -5.95 -0.43 15.87
C CYS A 550 -6.97 -0.77 16.99
N ALA A 551 -7.87 0.15 17.32
CA ALA A 551 -8.97 -0.13 18.25
C ALA A 551 -10.07 -1.00 17.59
N LEU A 552 -10.23 -0.92 16.28
CA LEU A 552 -11.24 -1.66 15.51
C LEU A 552 -10.80 -3.08 15.15
N ASP A 553 -9.50 -3.33 15.00
CA ASP A 553 -8.93 -4.63 14.64
C ASP A 553 -9.42 -5.78 15.54
N THR A 554 -9.58 -5.50 16.83
CA THR A 554 -10.08 -6.48 17.82
C THR A 554 -11.48 -7.01 17.48
N LEU A 555 -12.34 -6.20 16.86
CA LEU A 555 -13.69 -6.62 16.48
C LEU A 555 -13.66 -7.77 15.47
N ALA A 556 -12.78 -7.67 14.48
CA ALA A 556 -12.60 -8.71 13.47
C ALA A 556 -11.95 -9.99 14.05
N ARG A 557 -11.07 -9.86 15.05
CA ARG A 557 -10.39 -11.02 15.66
C ARG A 557 -11.21 -11.74 16.71
N MET A 558 -12.12 -11.06 17.37
CA MET A 558 -12.85 -11.58 18.54
C MET A 558 -13.59 -12.91 18.27
N PRO A 559 -14.30 -13.10 17.13
CA PRO A 559 -14.95 -14.40 16.85
C PRO A 559 -13.94 -15.54 16.65
N LEU A 560 -12.79 -15.27 16.05
CA LEU A 560 -11.71 -16.24 15.89
C LEU A 560 -11.07 -16.60 17.23
N TRP A 561 -10.75 -15.62 18.07
CA TRP A 561 -10.16 -15.86 19.41
C TRP A 561 -11.03 -16.73 20.30
N LYS A 562 -12.35 -16.58 20.22
CA LYS A 562 -13.31 -17.44 20.95
C LYS A 562 -13.17 -18.93 20.59
N LYS A 563 -12.64 -19.23 19.38
CA LYS A 563 -12.37 -20.60 18.91
C LYS A 563 -10.89 -20.99 19.01
N GLY A 564 -10.03 -20.13 19.55
CA GLY A 564 -8.58 -20.33 19.60
C GLY A 564 -7.88 -20.13 18.26
N LEU A 565 -8.52 -19.45 17.30
CA LEU A 565 -7.99 -19.15 15.97
C LEU A 565 -7.43 -17.70 15.93
N ASN A 566 -6.52 -17.43 14.99
CA ASN A 566 -5.96 -16.10 14.76
C ASN A 566 -5.33 -16.01 13.35
N TYR A 567 -4.94 -14.80 12.92
CA TYR A 567 -4.18 -14.55 11.69
C TYR A 567 -3.05 -13.56 11.91
N ARG A 568 -2.02 -13.57 11.03
CA ARG A 568 -0.73 -12.89 11.24
C ARG A 568 -0.59 -11.57 10.47
N HIS A 569 -1.59 -11.15 9.70
CA HIS A 569 -1.59 -9.89 8.94
C HIS A 569 -2.49 -8.83 9.57
N GLY A 570 -2.52 -7.63 9.01
CA GLY A 570 -3.47 -6.57 9.36
C GLY A 570 -4.90 -6.97 8.97
N THR A 571 -5.89 -6.33 9.57
CA THR A 571 -7.30 -6.54 9.22
C THR A 571 -7.76 -5.63 8.10
N GLY A 572 -7.00 -4.57 7.80
CA GLY A 572 -7.32 -3.66 6.72
C GLY A 572 -6.28 -2.55 6.53
N HIS A 573 -6.30 -1.99 5.33
CA HIS A 573 -5.44 -0.91 4.87
C HIS A 573 -6.25 0.12 4.09
N GLY A 574 -5.69 1.31 3.88
CA GLY A 574 -6.27 2.28 2.98
C GLY A 574 -6.11 1.87 1.52
N VAL A 575 -6.98 2.39 0.65
CA VAL A 575 -6.94 2.13 -0.80
C VAL A 575 -6.98 3.44 -1.58
N GLY A 576 -6.11 3.57 -2.58
CA GLY A 576 -5.94 4.76 -3.41
C GLY A 576 -7.04 4.95 -4.46
N ALA A 577 -7.35 6.19 -4.81
CA ALA A 577 -8.29 6.52 -5.87
C ALA A 577 -7.61 6.41 -7.25
N ALA A 578 -7.74 5.25 -7.92
CA ALA A 578 -6.97 4.90 -9.11
C ALA A 578 -5.46 5.08 -8.87
N LEU A 579 -4.97 4.58 -7.74
CA LEU A 579 -3.60 4.61 -7.24
C LEU A 579 -3.28 3.30 -6.51
N ASN A 580 -2.29 3.30 -5.62
CA ASN A 580 -1.83 2.11 -4.93
C ASN A 580 -2.97 1.41 -4.18
N VAL A 581 -3.06 0.09 -4.31
CA VAL A 581 -4.01 -0.73 -3.56
C VAL A 581 -3.77 -0.60 -2.05
N HIS A 582 -2.50 -0.61 -1.64
CA HIS A 582 -2.09 -0.32 -0.28
C HIS A 582 -1.70 1.15 -0.14
N GLU A 583 -2.48 1.91 0.60
CA GLU A 583 -2.10 3.27 0.96
C GLU A 583 -2.48 3.58 2.42
N GLY A 584 -1.93 4.66 2.92
CA GLY A 584 -2.34 5.23 4.20
C GLY A 584 -2.97 6.63 4.02
N PRO A 585 -3.13 7.35 5.14
CA PRO A 585 -2.52 7.14 6.45
C PRO A 585 -3.19 6.10 7.36
N GLN A 586 -4.43 5.71 7.08
CA GLN A 586 -5.21 4.79 7.90
C GLN A 586 -4.82 3.33 7.67
N SER A 587 -4.93 2.52 8.71
CA SER A 587 -4.90 1.06 8.66
C SER A 587 -5.67 0.47 9.83
N ILE A 588 -6.20 -0.73 9.66
CA ILE A 588 -6.83 -1.51 10.74
C ILE A 588 -5.90 -2.69 11.04
N SER A 589 -5.20 -2.63 12.18
CA SER A 589 -4.18 -3.62 12.52
C SER A 589 -3.96 -3.68 14.03
N HIS A 590 -3.60 -4.84 14.53
CA HIS A 590 -3.20 -5.05 15.93
C HIS A 590 -1.89 -4.31 16.31
N ARG A 591 -1.20 -3.69 15.37
CA ARG A 591 0.01 -2.89 15.62
C ARG A 591 -0.37 -1.51 16.14
N PHE A 592 -0.08 -1.21 17.39
CA PHE A 592 -0.41 0.06 18.05
C PHE A 592 0.43 1.26 17.59
N GLY A 593 1.34 1.09 16.64
CA GLY A 593 2.18 2.18 16.11
C GLY A 593 1.42 3.18 15.22
N ASN A 594 0.31 2.76 14.60
CA ASN A 594 -0.51 3.65 13.78
C ASN A 594 -1.75 4.11 14.58
N LEU A 595 -1.73 5.36 15.02
CA LEU A 595 -2.81 6.01 15.77
C LEU A 595 -3.63 6.98 14.90
N GLN A 596 -3.51 6.90 13.57
CA GLN A 596 -4.32 7.71 12.66
C GLN A 596 -5.80 7.42 12.89
N PRO A 597 -6.62 8.43 13.25
CA PRO A 597 -8.05 8.26 13.35
C PRO A 597 -8.68 7.92 12.00
N MET A 598 -9.70 7.07 12.02
CA MET A 598 -10.56 6.85 10.86
C MET A 598 -11.41 8.08 10.62
N LEU A 599 -11.43 8.61 9.39
CA LEU A 599 -12.14 9.84 9.02
C LEU A 599 -13.16 9.58 7.91
N PRO A 600 -14.31 10.26 7.89
CA PRO A 600 -15.26 10.19 6.78
C PRO A 600 -14.61 10.50 5.44
N GLY A 601 -14.86 9.66 4.44
CA GLY A 601 -14.23 9.72 3.12
C GLY A 601 -12.98 8.86 2.97
N MET A 602 -12.45 8.28 4.02
CA MET A 602 -11.39 7.26 3.91
C MET A 602 -11.98 5.97 3.34
N VAL A 603 -11.24 5.34 2.41
CA VAL A 603 -11.54 4.00 1.88
C VAL A 603 -10.60 3.01 2.55
N CYS A 604 -11.13 1.86 3.01
CA CYS A 604 -10.36 0.87 3.75
C CYS A 604 -10.80 -0.55 3.42
N SER A 605 -9.87 -1.51 3.46
CA SER A 605 -10.21 -2.93 3.41
C SER A 605 -10.69 -3.45 4.77
N ASN A 606 -11.45 -4.56 4.73
CA ASN A 606 -11.88 -5.37 5.86
C ASN A 606 -11.67 -6.82 5.46
N GLU A 607 -10.52 -7.42 5.87
CA GLU A 607 -9.96 -8.66 5.32
C GLU A 607 -9.52 -9.68 6.38
N PRO A 608 -10.33 -10.00 7.41
CA PRO A 608 -9.96 -11.05 8.35
C PRO A 608 -9.74 -12.39 7.66
N GLY A 609 -8.86 -13.22 8.21
CA GLY A 609 -8.54 -14.52 7.65
C GLY A 609 -8.25 -15.60 8.70
N TYR A 610 -8.04 -16.83 8.24
CA TYR A 610 -7.51 -17.96 8.98
C TYR A 610 -6.72 -18.86 8.04
N TYR A 611 -5.55 -19.30 8.45
CA TYR A 611 -4.62 -20.08 7.63
C TYR A 611 -4.12 -21.29 8.42
N GLU A 612 -4.39 -22.48 7.88
CA GLU A 612 -3.97 -23.75 8.44
C GLU A 612 -2.85 -24.32 7.57
N ASP A 613 -1.61 -24.13 8.04
CA ASP A 613 -0.40 -24.49 7.29
C ASP A 613 -0.48 -25.93 6.76
N GLY A 614 -0.21 -26.11 5.47
CA GLY A 614 -0.27 -27.39 4.77
C GLY A 614 -1.68 -27.94 4.51
N SER A 615 -2.75 -27.18 4.80
CA SER A 615 -4.14 -27.60 4.66
C SER A 615 -4.97 -26.66 3.80
N PHE A 616 -5.30 -25.44 4.29
CA PHE A 616 -6.09 -24.44 3.55
C PHE A 616 -5.95 -23.04 4.14
N GLY A 617 -6.34 -22.02 3.35
CA GLY A 617 -6.54 -20.66 3.80
C GLY A 617 -7.96 -20.18 3.59
N ILE A 618 -8.40 -19.28 4.46
CA ILE A 618 -9.68 -18.55 4.37
C ILE A 618 -9.41 -17.08 4.57
N ARG A 619 -9.86 -16.24 3.63
CA ARG A 619 -9.96 -14.79 3.76
C ARG A 619 -11.27 -14.34 3.15
N ILE A 620 -11.95 -13.40 3.78
CA ILE A 620 -13.15 -12.75 3.28
C ILE A 620 -12.88 -11.25 3.36
N GLU A 621 -12.90 -10.61 2.22
CA GLU A 621 -12.53 -9.21 2.11
C GLU A 621 -13.52 -8.41 1.30
N ASN A 622 -13.84 -7.22 1.81
CA ASN A 622 -14.52 -6.14 1.11
C ASN A 622 -13.81 -4.82 1.39
N LEU A 623 -13.95 -3.88 0.48
CA LEU A 623 -13.65 -2.48 0.73
C LEU A 623 -14.89 -1.74 1.22
N PHE A 624 -14.66 -0.71 2.04
CA PHE A 624 -15.71 0.17 2.54
C PHE A 624 -15.23 1.63 2.61
N ILE A 625 -16.19 2.54 2.61
CA ILE A 625 -15.98 3.98 2.86
C ILE A 625 -16.36 4.26 4.32
N VAL A 626 -15.53 5.01 5.04
CA VAL A 626 -15.91 5.57 6.34
C VAL A 626 -16.93 6.68 6.13
N ARG A 627 -18.08 6.60 6.83
CA ARG A 627 -19.17 7.58 6.78
C ARG A 627 -19.58 8.03 8.17
N GLU A 628 -20.21 9.19 8.26
CA GLU A 628 -20.93 9.57 9.46
C GLU A 628 -22.08 8.59 9.70
N ALA A 629 -22.26 8.19 10.96
CA ALA A 629 -23.32 7.31 11.42
C ALA A 629 -24.27 8.08 12.34
N ASP A 630 -25.57 7.90 12.13
CA ASP A 630 -26.58 8.40 13.04
C ASP A 630 -26.68 7.48 14.26
N THR A 631 -26.67 8.08 15.44
CA THR A 631 -26.83 7.37 16.72
C THR A 631 -27.91 8.05 17.55
N GLU A 632 -28.62 7.27 18.37
CA GLU A 632 -29.67 7.79 19.25
C GLU A 632 -29.12 8.85 20.22
N PHE A 633 -27.92 8.66 20.74
CA PHE A 633 -27.22 9.56 21.64
C PHE A 633 -25.85 9.95 21.08
N ARG A 634 -25.38 11.14 21.42
CA ARG A 634 -24.03 11.63 21.09
C ARG A 634 -23.32 12.06 22.39
N PHE A 635 -22.47 11.18 22.90
CA PHE A 635 -21.68 11.44 24.09
C PHE A 635 -20.76 12.64 23.86
N GLY A 636 -20.88 13.67 24.73
CA GLY A 636 -20.06 14.89 24.62
C GLY A 636 -20.27 15.70 23.32
N GLY A 637 -21.29 15.40 22.53
CA GLY A 637 -21.55 16.03 21.23
C GLY A 637 -20.63 15.51 20.09
N MET A 638 -19.91 14.42 20.31
CA MET A 638 -19.00 13.81 19.33
C MET A 638 -19.76 13.26 18.14
N SER A 639 -19.13 13.29 16.96
CA SER A 639 -19.61 12.55 15.78
C SER A 639 -19.32 11.06 15.94
N TYR A 640 -20.13 10.23 15.26
CA TYR A 640 -19.93 8.79 15.18
C TYR A 640 -19.76 8.39 13.72
N TYR A 641 -18.96 7.38 13.48
CA TYR A 641 -18.64 6.88 12.15
C TYR A 641 -18.95 5.40 12.02
N GLY A 642 -19.19 4.96 10.79
CA GLY A 642 -19.45 3.58 10.42
C GLY A 642 -19.02 3.32 8.98
N SER A 643 -19.38 2.15 8.44
CA SER A 643 -18.98 1.67 7.13
C SER A 643 -20.10 1.78 6.09
N GLU A 644 -19.76 2.29 4.90
CA GLU A 644 -20.56 2.12 3.68
C GLU A 644 -19.81 1.15 2.75
N ARG A 645 -20.42 0.01 2.42
CA ARG A 645 -19.80 -1.07 1.64
C ARG A 645 -19.59 -0.65 0.19
N LEU A 646 -18.39 -0.90 -0.35
CA LEU A 646 -18.04 -0.67 -1.75
C LEU A 646 -18.08 -1.95 -2.58
N THR A 647 -17.51 -3.04 -2.07
CA THR A 647 -17.38 -4.30 -2.80
C THR A 647 -18.73 -4.94 -3.07
N VAL A 648 -18.98 -5.33 -4.33
CA VAL A 648 -20.24 -5.92 -4.80
C VAL A 648 -20.01 -7.28 -5.47
N CYS A 649 -19.70 -8.29 -4.65
CA CYS A 649 -19.49 -9.68 -5.06
C CYS A 649 -20.07 -10.63 -3.99
N PRO A 650 -20.83 -11.69 -4.34
CA PRO A 650 -21.45 -12.57 -3.36
C PRO A 650 -20.42 -13.28 -2.46
N ILE A 651 -20.83 -13.57 -1.22
CA ILE A 651 -20.12 -14.43 -0.28
C ILE A 651 -20.75 -15.83 -0.35
N GLN A 652 -19.93 -16.89 -0.48
CA GLN A 652 -20.45 -18.23 -0.76
C GLN A 652 -21.22 -18.83 0.42
N LYS A 653 -22.54 -19.03 0.26
CA LYS A 653 -23.47 -19.48 1.30
C LYS A 653 -23.19 -20.90 1.80
N LYS A 654 -22.79 -21.85 0.92
CA LYS A 654 -22.53 -23.24 1.31
C LYS A 654 -21.38 -23.41 2.30
N MET A 655 -20.51 -22.41 2.40
CA MET A 655 -19.41 -22.38 3.38
C MET A 655 -19.86 -21.94 4.78
N MET A 656 -21.07 -21.45 4.95
CA MET A 656 -21.57 -20.91 6.20
C MET A 656 -22.18 -22.01 7.08
N ALA A 657 -21.77 -22.08 8.34
CA ALA A 657 -22.44 -22.84 9.39
C ALA A 657 -23.56 -21.97 9.98
N VAL A 658 -24.70 -21.87 9.23
CA VAL A 658 -25.78 -20.92 9.49
C VAL A 658 -26.35 -21.08 10.90
N GLU A 659 -26.39 -22.30 11.44
CA GLU A 659 -26.83 -22.62 12.79
C GLU A 659 -25.97 -21.97 13.89
N SER A 660 -24.75 -21.54 13.58
CA SER A 660 -23.86 -20.85 14.51
C SER A 660 -23.89 -19.31 14.35
N MET A 661 -24.67 -18.80 13.42
CA MET A 661 -24.83 -17.37 13.15
C MET A 661 -26.01 -16.79 13.93
N SER A 662 -25.86 -15.56 14.37
CA SER A 662 -26.97 -14.79 14.95
C SER A 662 -27.94 -14.31 13.88
N LYS A 663 -29.16 -13.95 14.30
CA LYS A 663 -30.16 -13.36 13.37
C LYS A 663 -29.67 -12.06 12.71
N GLU A 664 -28.87 -11.28 13.41
CA GLU A 664 -28.31 -10.03 12.89
C GLU A 664 -27.25 -10.32 11.82
N GLU A 665 -26.40 -11.31 12.01
CA GLU A 665 -25.39 -11.75 11.03
C GLU A 665 -26.07 -12.32 9.75
N ILE A 666 -27.14 -13.12 9.91
CA ILE A 666 -27.93 -13.63 8.78
C ILE A 666 -28.56 -12.47 8.01
N ALA A 667 -29.21 -11.55 8.71
CA ALA A 667 -29.83 -10.36 8.09
C ALA A 667 -28.78 -9.47 7.39
N TRP A 668 -27.56 -9.39 7.93
CA TRP A 668 -26.47 -8.69 7.28
C TRP A 668 -26.08 -9.34 5.94
N VAL A 669 -25.93 -10.68 5.90
CA VAL A 669 -25.62 -11.41 4.67
C VAL A 669 -26.69 -11.20 3.61
N ASP A 670 -27.97 -11.31 4.00
CA ASP A 670 -29.09 -11.11 3.07
C ASP A 670 -29.16 -9.67 2.53
N ALA A 671 -28.89 -8.69 3.39
CA ALA A 671 -28.83 -7.28 2.98
C ALA A 671 -27.64 -7.02 2.04
N TYR A 672 -26.49 -7.62 2.31
CA TYR A 672 -25.31 -7.52 1.47
C TYR A 672 -25.54 -8.16 0.09
N HIS A 673 -26.10 -9.38 0.04
CA HIS A 673 -26.39 -10.04 -1.23
C HIS A 673 -27.44 -9.27 -2.04
N ARG A 674 -28.42 -8.63 -1.40
CA ARG A 674 -29.37 -7.73 -2.07
C ARG A 674 -28.66 -6.52 -2.69
N GLN A 675 -27.74 -5.88 -1.97
CA GLN A 675 -26.92 -4.78 -2.50
C GLN A 675 -26.12 -5.23 -3.73
N VAL A 676 -25.51 -6.42 -3.68
CA VAL A 676 -24.76 -7.01 -4.81
C VAL A 676 -25.67 -7.18 -6.03
N TRP A 677 -26.85 -7.78 -5.83
CA TRP A 677 -27.82 -7.97 -6.90
C TRP A 677 -28.26 -6.64 -7.54
N GLU A 678 -28.60 -5.65 -6.72
CA GLU A 678 -29.07 -4.33 -7.19
C GLU A 678 -27.96 -3.60 -7.98
N ALA A 679 -26.70 -3.74 -7.59
CA ALA A 679 -25.59 -3.05 -8.23
C ALA A 679 -25.15 -3.70 -9.55
N VAL A 680 -25.18 -5.04 -9.64
CA VAL A 680 -24.49 -5.78 -10.72
C VAL A 680 -25.48 -6.34 -11.77
N SER A 681 -26.70 -6.77 -11.37
CA SER A 681 -27.62 -7.51 -12.25
C SER A 681 -27.96 -6.77 -13.55
N GLY A 682 -28.22 -5.46 -13.47
CA GLY A 682 -28.56 -4.65 -14.64
C GLY A 682 -27.43 -4.52 -15.68
N ARG A 683 -26.17 -4.78 -15.27
CA ARG A 683 -25.01 -4.77 -16.20
C ARG A 683 -24.71 -6.15 -16.79
N LEU A 684 -25.44 -7.20 -16.36
CA LEU A 684 -25.34 -8.57 -16.87
C LEU A 684 -26.49 -8.95 -17.84
N GLU A 685 -27.36 -8.02 -18.22
CA GLU A 685 -28.52 -8.31 -19.07
C GLU A 685 -28.17 -9.01 -20.39
N GLY A 686 -26.96 -8.84 -20.91
CA GLY A 686 -26.45 -9.53 -22.11
C GLY A 686 -25.82 -10.91 -21.83
N ASP A 687 -25.76 -11.37 -20.56
CA ASP A 687 -25.11 -12.62 -20.16
C ASP A 687 -26.05 -13.42 -19.24
N ALA A 688 -26.94 -14.22 -19.87
CA ALA A 688 -27.97 -14.95 -19.15
C ALA A 688 -27.44 -15.97 -18.14
N GLU A 689 -26.27 -16.55 -18.39
CA GLU A 689 -25.63 -17.53 -17.51
C GLU A 689 -25.08 -16.86 -16.25
N ALA A 690 -24.33 -15.77 -16.41
CA ALA A 690 -23.81 -15.00 -15.29
C ALA A 690 -24.94 -14.36 -14.46
N LEU A 691 -26.00 -13.89 -15.12
CA LEU A 691 -27.17 -13.31 -14.45
C LEU A 691 -27.93 -14.37 -13.61
N ALA A 692 -28.12 -15.58 -14.17
CA ALA A 692 -28.75 -16.68 -13.45
C ALA A 692 -27.93 -17.13 -12.23
N TRP A 693 -26.63 -17.26 -12.43
CA TRP A 693 -25.69 -17.58 -11.34
C TRP A 693 -25.72 -16.53 -10.23
N LEU A 694 -25.65 -15.24 -10.60
CA LEU A 694 -25.70 -14.14 -9.63
C LEU A 694 -26.99 -14.13 -8.83
N LYS A 695 -28.13 -14.42 -9.50
CA LYS A 695 -29.43 -14.51 -8.84
C LYS A 695 -29.43 -15.58 -7.75
N GLU A 696 -28.99 -16.79 -8.08
CA GLU A 696 -28.88 -17.91 -7.13
C GLU A 696 -27.92 -17.60 -5.97
N ALA A 697 -26.73 -17.03 -6.28
CA ALA A 697 -25.76 -16.63 -5.28
C ALA A 697 -26.30 -15.61 -4.28
N CYS A 698 -27.17 -14.70 -4.75
CA CYS A 698 -27.74 -13.61 -3.94
C CYS A 698 -29.10 -13.94 -3.29
N GLU A 699 -29.65 -15.16 -3.45
CA GLU A 699 -30.85 -15.56 -2.72
C GLU A 699 -30.63 -15.56 -1.21
N PRO A 700 -31.65 -15.17 -0.40
CA PRO A 700 -31.54 -15.17 1.05
C PRO A 700 -31.10 -16.51 1.64
N LEU A 701 -30.46 -16.44 2.80
CA LEU A 701 -30.08 -17.64 3.56
C LEU A 701 -31.33 -18.38 4.02
N VAL A 702 -31.35 -19.71 3.81
CA VAL A 702 -32.41 -20.59 4.34
C VAL A 702 -32.00 -20.97 5.78
N VAL A 703 -32.81 -20.51 6.74
CA VAL A 703 -32.67 -20.92 8.14
C VAL A 703 -33.54 -22.15 8.31
N ALA A 704 -32.93 -23.31 8.62
CA ALA A 704 -33.64 -24.59 8.81
C ALA A 704 -34.42 -24.61 10.15
#